data_6713be09dc3aae5e12659bd9de3bb120
#
_entry.id   6713be09dc3aae5e12659bd9de3bb120
#
_cell.length_a   1.000
_cell.length_b   1.000
_cell.length_c   1.000
_cell.angle_alpha   90.00
_cell.angle_beta   90.00
_cell.angle_gamma   90.00
#
_symmetry.space_group_name_H-M   'P 1'
#
loop_
_entity.id
_entity.type
_entity.pdbx_description
1 polymer ?
#
loop_
_entity_poly.entity_id
_entity_poly.type
_entity_poly.pdbx_seq_one_letter_code
_entity_poly.pdbx_strand_id
1 'polypeptide(L)'
;MRHAKALLIAVLLGPFPIRGQESAPSYKNPHLAIPDRVADLVSRMTLEEKIDEITGGHRADRGLIDTSGQLSYKTADDLFKEMYRVDNTLSPRERALAHNALQRYQREKTRLGIPLIFFGEALHGYMAYGSTSFPQALALASTWDPALGKQIFTAAADEMSAAGANQAFTPVLDLARDPRWGRTEETYGEDPYLGSRMGVAAVEGLQGDHFCLDRHHVLATAKHFTAHGQPESGTNTAPANFSERELREFYLFAFEAAIREARAGSVMASYNEIDGIPSHVNHWLLDRVLRQEWGFPGYVTSDGDGLQMLYKVHGVAADPAEAARKAIAAGVDFDLSDGSVYRTLLEQVKLGVVPESQVNRAVAGVLAAKFRLGLFEDPYVDPDYAAKTTNSPEHRALAEKAAEEEIVLLKNENHLLPLDAKKLKAIAVIGPDAADVHLGGYSRDPGHGVSVLDGIRARVGPGVQVLYSEGCKITLGKQGWAGWYENATRLADAKDQQASIRAAAEAAKKADVALLVVGETESTNREAWAENHLGDRDSLDLLGAQDQLVQSIVETGVPTIVLLINGRPLSVNYVKEHVPAILEGWYLGQEGGTAAARVIFGDINPGGKLPITFPRSVGQLPDYYNHKPSRNRSYIFIPRDPLFAFGYGLSYTTFTLENLRVEPLTIPTGGQAKVSIDVTNTGEREGDEVPQLYVHQRVSSVTRPVLALKGFQRVHLRPGEKTTVTFLLTPADLSIYDDLMQRVVEPGAFDVMVGTSSASTQAATLQVVSK
;
A
#
# COMPACT_ATOMS: atom_id res chain seq x y z
N MET A 1 8.45 47.42 -97.11
CA MET A 1 7.63 46.27 -97.54
C MET A 1 7.84 45.13 -96.54
N ARG A 2 6.72 44.51 -96.20
CA ARG A 2 6.51 43.31 -95.39
C ARG A 2 6.47 43.52 -93.85
N HIS A 3 5.24 43.56 -93.38
CA HIS A 3 4.77 43.48 -91.99
C HIS A 3 4.98 42.06 -91.47
N ALA A 4 5.46 41.94 -90.26
CA ALA A 4 5.35 40.74 -89.45
C ALA A 4 4.44 41.02 -88.28
N LYS A 5 3.26 40.41 -88.22
CA LYS A 5 2.30 40.46 -87.10
C LYS A 5 2.80 39.55 -85.97
N ALA A 6 3.04 40.09 -84.80
CA ALA A 6 3.27 39.29 -83.60
C ALA A 6 1.90 38.96 -82.97
N LEU A 7 1.66 37.68 -82.75
CA LEU A 7 0.48 37.13 -82.11
C LEU A 7 0.74 37.03 -80.58
N LEU A 8 0.06 37.82 -79.82
CA LEU A 8 0.10 37.76 -78.34
C LEU A 8 -0.86 36.66 -77.86
N ILE A 9 -0.30 35.56 -77.32
CA ILE A 9 -1.04 34.54 -76.63
C ILE A 9 -1.15 34.94 -75.15
N ALA A 10 -2.32 35.39 -74.72
CA ALA A 10 -2.64 35.58 -73.29
C ALA A 10 -2.93 34.24 -72.65
N VAL A 11 -1.98 33.75 -71.82
CA VAL A 11 -2.20 32.60 -70.95
C VAL A 11 -2.97 33.08 -69.72
N LEU A 12 -4.27 32.71 -69.63
CA LEU A 12 -5.07 32.86 -68.44
C LEU A 12 -4.61 31.82 -67.40
N LEU A 13 -3.78 32.24 -66.46
CA LEU A 13 -3.54 31.54 -65.19
C LEU A 13 -4.75 31.76 -64.29
N GLY A 14 -5.63 30.76 -64.22
CA GLY A 14 -6.66 30.69 -63.21
C GLY A 14 -6.02 30.50 -61.81
N PRO A 15 -6.64 30.99 -60.72
CA PRO A 15 -6.11 30.81 -59.39
C PRO A 15 -6.13 29.30 -59.05
N PHE A 16 -4.97 28.73 -58.83
CA PHE A 16 -4.83 27.44 -58.15
C PHE A 16 -5.41 27.60 -56.74
N PRO A 17 -6.29 26.69 -56.26
CA PRO A 17 -6.70 26.73 -54.88
C PRO A 17 -5.45 26.45 -54.04
N ILE A 18 -5.01 27.41 -53.26
CA ILE A 18 -4.07 27.23 -52.17
C ILE A 18 -4.76 26.25 -51.23
N ARG A 19 -4.35 24.98 -51.25
CA ARG A 19 -4.65 24.05 -50.14
C ARG A 19 -4.13 24.73 -48.90
N GLY A 20 -5.02 25.26 -48.08
CA GLY A 20 -4.67 25.74 -46.76
C GLY A 20 -3.90 24.59 -46.08
N GLN A 21 -2.71 24.91 -45.59
CA GLN A 21 -2.02 24.03 -44.68
C GLN A 21 -2.97 23.84 -43.50
N GLU A 22 -3.58 22.64 -43.39
CA GLU A 22 -4.34 22.28 -42.18
C GLU A 22 -3.38 22.49 -41.00
N SER A 23 -3.68 23.43 -40.15
CA SER A 23 -2.94 23.65 -38.92
C SER A 23 -2.93 22.34 -38.13
N ALA A 24 -1.77 21.96 -37.62
CA ALA A 24 -1.66 20.75 -36.81
C ALA A 24 -2.75 20.78 -35.70
N PRO A 25 -3.39 19.61 -35.41
CA PRO A 25 -4.44 19.54 -34.42
C PRO A 25 -4.01 20.14 -33.08
N SER A 26 -4.90 20.90 -32.42
CA SER A 26 -4.59 21.64 -31.19
C SER A 26 -4.11 20.71 -30.06
N TYR A 27 -4.63 19.47 -29.97
CA TYR A 27 -4.17 18.52 -28.94
C TYR A 27 -2.70 18.12 -29.08
N LYS A 28 -2.08 18.28 -30.26
CA LYS A 28 -0.64 18.01 -30.49
C LYS A 28 0.26 19.19 -30.14
N ASN A 29 -0.30 20.32 -29.77
CA ASN A 29 0.48 21.51 -29.40
C ASN A 29 0.80 21.49 -27.89
N PRO A 30 2.05 21.24 -27.48
CA PRO A 30 2.43 21.13 -26.05
C PRO A 30 2.34 22.48 -25.29
N HIS A 31 2.21 23.60 -26.00
CA HIS A 31 2.13 24.94 -25.38
C HIS A 31 0.69 25.32 -24.98
N LEU A 32 -0.33 24.54 -25.41
CA LEU A 32 -1.71 24.77 -24.99
C LEU A 32 -1.97 24.13 -23.63
N ALA A 33 -2.89 24.72 -22.87
CA ALA A 33 -3.35 24.17 -21.62
C ALA A 33 -3.97 22.78 -21.80
N ILE A 34 -3.75 21.87 -20.84
CA ILE A 34 -4.25 20.50 -20.91
C ILE A 34 -5.77 20.45 -21.15
N PRO A 35 -6.62 21.26 -20.48
CA PRO A 35 -8.06 21.26 -20.76
C PRO A 35 -8.41 21.56 -22.24
N ASP A 36 -7.71 22.45 -22.89
CA ASP A 36 -7.94 22.81 -24.29
C ASP A 36 -7.52 21.66 -25.22
N ARG A 37 -6.40 21.01 -24.91
CA ARG A 37 -5.92 19.84 -25.65
C ARG A 37 -6.89 18.65 -25.50
N VAL A 38 -7.39 18.41 -24.31
CA VAL A 38 -8.39 17.37 -24.02
C VAL A 38 -9.67 17.63 -24.79
N ALA A 39 -10.20 18.86 -24.73
CA ALA A 39 -11.43 19.23 -25.44
C ALA A 39 -11.29 19.04 -26.96
N ASP A 40 -10.18 19.48 -27.57
CA ASP A 40 -9.91 19.27 -28.99
C ASP A 40 -9.85 17.78 -29.35
N LEU A 41 -9.14 16.95 -28.54
CA LEU A 41 -8.99 15.52 -28.81
C LEU A 41 -10.34 14.80 -28.69
N VAL A 42 -11.08 15.01 -27.60
CA VAL A 42 -12.41 14.41 -27.37
C VAL A 42 -13.36 14.75 -28.53
N SER A 43 -13.32 15.97 -29.07
CA SER A 43 -14.15 16.41 -30.20
C SER A 43 -13.82 15.68 -31.50
N ARG A 44 -12.62 15.12 -31.63
CA ARG A 44 -12.15 14.37 -32.82
C ARG A 44 -12.37 12.87 -32.74
N MET A 45 -12.59 12.34 -31.52
CA MET A 45 -12.79 10.91 -31.29
C MET A 45 -14.17 10.48 -31.77
N THR A 46 -14.23 9.29 -32.39
CA THR A 46 -15.50 8.60 -32.60
C THR A 46 -16.00 8.01 -31.28
N LEU A 47 -17.27 7.63 -31.21
CA LEU A 47 -17.81 7.02 -30.01
C LEU A 47 -17.10 5.71 -29.66
N GLU A 48 -16.75 4.90 -30.66
CA GLU A 48 -15.97 3.68 -30.51
C GLU A 48 -14.61 3.96 -29.90
N GLU A 49 -13.88 4.97 -30.37
CA GLU A 49 -12.58 5.37 -29.81
C GLU A 49 -12.71 5.89 -28.38
N LYS A 50 -13.81 6.57 -28.05
CA LYS A 50 -14.10 7.03 -26.69
C LYS A 50 -14.31 5.87 -25.72
N ILE A 51 -15.08 4.86 -26.14
CA ILE A 51 -15.32 3.64 -25.35
C ILE A 51 -14.03 2.83 -25.18
N ASP A 52 -13.25 2.67 -26.26
CA ASP A 52 -11.96 2.00 -26.18
C ASP A 52 -10.99 2.69 -25.21
N GLU A 53 -11.06 4.03 -25.07
CA GLU A 53 -10.17 4.80 -24.21
C GLU A 53 -10.47 4.62 -22.71
N ILE A 54 -11.69 4.24 -22.35
CA ILE A 54 -12.12 4.04 -20.95
C ILE A 54 -12.29 2.56 -20.60
N THR A 55 -11.71 1.66 -21.38
CA THR A 55 -11.72 0.22 -21.14
C THR A 55 -10.32 -0.35 -21.05
N GLY A 56 -10.05 -1.16 -20.03
CA GLY A 56 -8.73 -1.77 -19.77
C GLY A 56 -8.34 -2.84 -20.78
N GLY A 57 -9.29 -3.54 -21.35
CA GLY A 57 -9.06 -4.50 -22.42
C GLY A 57 -8.96 -3.80 -23.78
N HIS A 58 -7.86 -3.10 -24.04
CA HIS A 58 -7.66 -2.51 -25.35
C HIS A 58 -7.84 -3.55 -26.45
N ARG A 59 -8.60 -3.15 -27.49
CA ARG A 59 -8.84 -3.97 -28.69
C ARG A 59 -7.54 -4.59 -29.14
N ALA A 60 -7.54 -5.83 -29.09
CA ALA A 60 -6.40 -6.61 -29.39
C ALA A 60 -6.45 -7.31 -30.73
N ASP A 61 -7.32 -6.95 -31.59
CA ASP A 61 -7.02 -7.04 -33.00
C ASP A 61 -5.70 -6.31 -33.37
N ARG A 62 -4.85 -5.98 -32.37
CA ARG A 62 -3.80 -4.98 -32.50
C ARG A 62 -2.39 -5.41 -32.12
N GLY A 63 -2.10 -6.67 -32.18
CA GLY A 63 -0.72 -7.06 -32.29
C GLY A 63 0.07 -7.16 -30.99
N LEU A 64 0.69 -8.27 -30.85
CA LEU A 64 1.54 -8.68 -29.77
C LEU A 64 3.01 -8.66 -30.18
N ILE A 65 3.86 -8.57 -29.20
CA ILE A 65 5.29 -8.74 -29.38
C ILE A 65 5.59 -10.23 -29.43
N ASP A 66 6.25 -10.68 -30.51
CA ASP A 66 6.77 -12.02 -30.61
C ASP A 66 8.09 -12.18 -29.84
N THR A 67 8.62 -13.39 -29.77
CA THR A 67 9.85 -13.74 -29.08
C THR A 67 11.10 -13.01 -29.61
N SER A 68 11.00 -12.32 -30.75
CA SER A 68 12.07 -11.50 -31.35
C SER A 68 11.92 -10.01 -31.00
N GLY A 69 10.89 -9.61 -30.24
CA GLY A 69 10.57 -8.21 -29.94
C GLY A 69 9.80 -7.51 -31.07
N GLN A 70 9.27 -8.27 -32.05
CA GLN A 70 8.39 -7.74 -33.09
C GLN A 70 6.93 -7.96 -32.77
N LEU A 71 6.09 -6.97 -33.14
CA LEU A 71 4.64 -7.04 -32.97
C LEU A 71 4.03 -8.13 -33.86
N SER A 72 3.40 -9.13 -33.23
CA SER A 72 2.62 -10.15 -33.93
C SER A 72 1.13 -9.98 -33.61
N TYR A 73 0.27 -10.06 -34.64
CA TYR A 73 -1.16 -9.76 -34.52
C TYR A 73 -1.94 -10.94 -33.92
N LYS A 74 -2.59 -10.74 -32.79
CA LYS A 74 -3.56 -11.66 -32.17
C LYS A 74 -4.63 -10.89 -31.40
N THR A 75 -5.56 -11.53 -30.72
CA THR A 75 -6.79 -10.97 -30.12
C THR A 75 -6.62 -10.15 -28.81
N ALA A 76 -7.66 -9.47 -28.29
CA ALA A 76 -7.68 -8.59 -27.08
C ALA A 76 -7.30 -9.28 -25.79
N ASP A 77 -7.78 -10.46 -25.62
CA ASP A 77 -7.36 -11.32 -24.53
C ASP A 77 -5.85 -11.54 -24.52
N ASP A 78 -5.23 -11.50 -25.68
CA ASP A 78 -3.81 -11.70 -25.81
C ASP A 78 -3.01 -10.46 -25.42
N LEU A 79 -3.53 -9.23 -25.58
CA LEU A 79 -2.82 -8.02 -25.15
C LEU A 79 -2.79 -7.91 -23.63
N PHE A 80 -3.90 -8.20 -22.95
CA PHE A 80 -3.94 -8.23 -21.49
C PHE A 80 -3.02 -9.34 -20.93
N LYS A 81 -3.08 -10.53 -21.49
CA LYS A 81 -2.16 -11.64 -21.14
C LYS A 81 -0.71 -11.29 -21.44
N GLU A 82 -0.45 -10.54 -22.51
CA GLU A 82 0.89 -10.12 -22.87
C GLU A 82 1.44 -9.04 -21.95
N MET A 83 0.64 -8.06 -21.52
CA MET A 83 1.04 -7.11 -20.49
C MET A 83 1.39 -7.84 -19.19
N TYR A 84 0.57 -8.80 -18.78
CA TYR A 84 0.88 -9.66 -17.62
C TYR A 84 2.18 -10.45 -17.81
N ARG A 85 2.46 -10.97 -19.01
CA ARG A 85 3.71 -11.65 -19.34
C ARG A 85 4.91 -10.70 -19.32
N VAL A 86 4.74 -9.50 -19.87
CA VAL A 86 5.76 -8.46 -19.90
C VAL A 86 6.28 -8.18 -18.49
N ASP A 87 5.40 -7.99 -17.52
CA ASP A 87 5.82 -7.70 -16.14
C ASP A 87 6.34 -8.93 -15.40
N ASN A 88 5.88 -10.14 -15.73
CA ASN A 88 6.21 -11.32 -14.97
C ASN A 88 7.43 -12.12 -15.44
N THR A 89 7.85 -11.95 -16.67
CA THR A 89 8.87 -12.83 -17.27
C THR A 89 10.00 -12.11 -17.98
N LEU A 90 9.80 -10.86 -18.40
CA LEU A 90 10.82 -10.11 -19.11
C LEU A 90 11.77 -9.41 -18.14
N SER A 91 13.05 -9.41 -18.49
CA SER A 91 14.03 -8.56 -17.80
C SER A 91 13.63 -7.07 -17.91
N PRO A 92 14.13 -6.20 -17.02
CA PRO A 92 13.82 -4.76 -17.07
C PRO A 92 14.08 -4.13 -18.46
N ARG A 93 15.18 -4.52 -19.10
CA ARG A 93 15.53 -4.05 -20.45
C ARG A 93 14.53 -4.51 -21.51
N GLU A 94 14.17 -5.77 -21.49
CA GLU A 94 13.20 -6.36 -22.46
C GLU A 94 11.83 -5.77 -22.26
N ARG A 95 11.41 -5.51 -21.00
CA ARG A 95 10.14 -4.87 -20.65
C ARG A 95 10.08 -3.46 -21.25
N ALA A 96 11.12 -2.64 -21.06
CA ALA A 96 11.20 -1.31 -21.66
C ALA A 96 11.10 -1.34 -23.20
N LEU A 97 11.76 -2.30 -23.85
CA LEU A 97 11.64 -2.51 -25.31
C LEU A 97 10.22 -2.88 -25.72
N ALA A 98 9.56 -3.75 -24.96
CA ALA A 98 8.19 -4.16 -25.21
C ALA A 98 7.20 -2.99 -25.11
N HIS A 99 7.26 -2.22 -24.02
CA HIS A 99 6.44 -1.02 -23.86
C HIS A 99 6.69 0.02 -24.95
N ASN A 100 7.95 0.27 -25.32
CA ASN A 100 8.29 1.15 -26.42
C ASN A 100 7.69 0.69 -27.76
N ALA A 101 7.68 -0.62 -28.02
CA ALA A 101 7.10 -1.16 -29.25
C ALA A 101 5.57 -0.95 -29.31
N LEU A 102 4.87 -1.14 -28.18
CA LEU A 102 3.44 -0.88 -28.06
C LEU A 102 3.12 0.61 -28.21
N GLN A 103 3.89 1.50 -27.57
CA GLN A 103 3.73 2.95 -27.72
C GLN A 103 3.94 3.40 -29.17
N ARG A 104 4.97 2.85 -29.85
CA ARG A 104 5.23 3.16 -31.26
C ARG A 104 4.06 2.74 -32.14
N TYR A 105 3.52 1.54 -31.92
CA TYR A 105 2.35 1.08 -32.65
C TYR A 105 1.16 2.03 -32.47
N GLN A 106 0.82 2.42 -31.24
CA GLN A 106 -0.28 3.33 -30.95
C GLN A 106 -0.09 4.69 -31.64
N ARG A 107 1.10 5.26 -31.56
CA ARG A 107 1.38 6.58 -32.15
C ARG A 107 1.37 6.59 -33.68
N GLU A 108 1.86 5.54 -34.30
CA GLU A 108 2.11 5.51 -35.75
C GLU A 108 1.01 4.80 -36.55
N LYS A 109 0.29 3.86 -35.92
CA LYS A 109 -0.66 2.98 -36.61
C LYS A 109 -2.13 3.26 -36.27
N THR A 110 -2.43 4.10 -35.27
CA THR A 110 -3.80 4.50 -34.95
C THR A 110 -4.11 5.89 -35.48
N ARG A 111 -5.39 6.18 -35.71
CA ARG A 111 -5.84 7.41 -36.38
C ARG A 111 -5.46 8.69 -35.62
N LEU A 112 -5.58 8.67 -34.29
CA LEU A 112 -5.30 9.83 -33.42
C LEU A 112 -3.95 9.76 -32.74
N GLY A 113 -3.29 8.60 -32.75
CA GLY A 113 -1.98 8.42 -32.14
C GLY A 113 -2.00 8.61 -30.61
N ILE A 114 -3.09 8.22 -29.94
CA ILE A 114 -3.23 8.36 -28.49
C ILE A 114 -2.32 7.32 -27.81
N PRO A 115 -1.36 7.75 -26.95
CA PRO A 115 -0.47 6.83 -26.25
C PRO A 115 -1.19 5.98 -25.21
N LEU A 116 -0.60 4.84 -24.82
CA LEU A 116 -1.10 3.97 -23.76
C LEU A 116 -0.63 4.47 -22.37
N ILE A 117 -1.46 4.26 -21.34
CA ILE A 117 -1.01 4.17 -19.95
C ILE A 117 -0.73 2.70 -19.66
N PHE A 118 0.47 2.38 -19.21
CA PHE A 118 0.80 1.10 -18.62
C PHE A 118 0.72 1.24 -17.11
N PHE A 119 -0.14 0.46 -16.49
CA PHE A 119 -0.29 0.44 -15.03
C PHE A 119 0.41 -0.79 -14.44
N GLY A 120 0.74 -0.73 -13.17
CA GLY A 120 1.29 -1.84 -12.42
C GLY A 120 1.02 -1.70 -10.93
N GLU A 121 1.12 -2.81 -10.21
CA GLU A 121 1.10 -2.80 -8.76
C GLU A 121 2.46 -2.36 -8.21
N ALA A 122 2.45 -1.58 -7.12
CA ALA A 122 3.68 -1.09 -6.50
C ALA A 122 3.49 -0.86 -4.99
N LEU A 123 2.82 -1.77 -4.30
CA LEU A 123 2.49 -1.63 -2.88
C LEU A 123 3.74 -1.46 -2.01
N HIS A 124 4.82 -2.14 -2.37
CA HIS A 124 6.12 -2.09 -1.69
C HIS A 124 7.29 -2.33 -2.67
N GLY A 125 7.25 -1.68 -3.81
CA GLY A 125 8.14 -1.84 -4.96
C GLY A 125 7.35 -2.27 -6.19
N TYR A 126 7.92 -2.09 -7.37
CA TYR A 126 7.24 -2.47 -8.61
C TYR A 126 7.04 -3.99 -8.69
N MET A 127 5.80 -4.46 -8.79
CA MET A 127 5.45 -5.88 -8.89
C MET A 127 5.84 -6.45 -10.26
N ALA A 128 7.12 -6.45 -10.57
CA ALA A 128 7.66 -6.95 -11.82
C ALA A 128 8.92 -7.76 -11.60
N TYR A 129 9.17 -8.77 -12.46
CA TYR A 129 10.36 -9.61 -12.37
C TYR A 129 11.64 -8.78 -12.36
N GLY A 130 12.50 -9.05 -11.41
CA GLY A 130 13.80 -8.38 -11.23
C GLY A 130 13.73 -7.01 -10.55
N SER A 131 12.55 -6.49 -10.19
CA SER A 131 12.42 -5.22 -9.48
C SER A 131 12.70 -5.36 -7.98
N THR A 132 13.05 -4.24 -7.32
CA THR A 132 13.31 -4.22 -5.90
C THR A 132 12.03 -4.50 -5.11
N SER A 133 12.07 -5.48 -4.21
CA SER A 133 11.01 -5.75 -3.24
C SER A 133 11.40 -5.20 -1.88
N PHE A 134 10.78 -4.08 -1.52
CA PHE A 134 10.90 -3.46 -0.20
C PHE A 134 10.04 -4.21 0.83
N PRO A 135 10.17 -3.89 2.14
CA PRO A 135 9.22 -4.36 3.13
C PRO A 135 7.76 -4.04 2.76
N GLN A 136 6.85 -4.95 3.13
CA GLN A 136 5.41 -4.79 2.87
C GLN A 136 4.85 -3.54 3.58
N ALA A 137 3.71 -3.01 3.14
CA ALA A 137 3.17 -1.75 3.62
C ALA A 137 2.94 -1.71 5.15
N LEU A 138 2.45 -2.80 5.74
CA LEU A 138 2.28 -2.90 7.20
C LEU A 138 3.62 -2.85 7.94
N ALA A 139 4.64 -3.51 7.40
CA ALA A 139 6.01 -3.47 7.86
C ALA A 139 6.57 -2.04 7.75
N LEU A 140 6.45 -1.42 6.59
CA LEU A 140 6.87 -0.04 6.37
C LEU A 140 6.20 0.94 7.34
N ALA A 141 4.92 0.72 7.68
CA ALA A 141 4.24 1.53 8.69
C ALA A 141 4.85 1.40 10.09
N SER A 142 5.49 0.25 10.41
CA SER A 142 6.21 0.04 11.68
C SER A 142 7.43 0.93 11.84
N THR A 143 7.96 1.51 10.76
CA THR A 143 9.06 2.49 10.84
C THR A 143 8.59 3.81 11.45
N TRP A 144 7.32 4.18 11.34
CA TRP A 144 6.80 5.49 11.67
C TRP A 144 7.63 6.61 11.04
N ASP A 145 8.18 6.37 9.86
CA ASP A 145 9.00 7.30 9.09
C ASP A 145 8.42 7.55 7.67
N PRO A 146 7.53 8.54 7.52
CA PRO A 146 7.02 8.92 6.20
C PRO A 146 8.11 9.39 5.23
N ALA A 147 9.23 9.92 5.74
CA ALA A 147 10.32 10.37 4.85
C ALA A 147 11.05 9.18 4.22
N LEU A 148 11.25 8.08 4.96
CA LEU A 148 11.74 6.82 4.41
C LEU A 148 10.73 6.23 3.42
N GLY A 149 9.43 6.23 3.78
CA GLY A 149 8.35 5.82 2.89
C GLY A 149 8.40 6.55 1.54
N LYS A 150 8.56 7.88 1.56
CA LYS A 150 8.70 8.68 0.34
C LYS A 150 9.91 8.25 -0.50
N GLN A 151 11.07 7.98 0.10
CA GLN A 151 12.25 7.51 -0.62
C GLN A 151 12.00 6.16 -1.32
N ILE A 152 11.33 5.23 -0.63
CA ILE A 152 10.96 3.92 -1.17
C ILE A 152 10.05 4.06 -2.39
N PHE A 153 8.99 4.86 -2.28
CA PHE A 153 8.07 5.05 -3.39
C PHE A 153 8.66 5.88 -4.53
N THR A 154 9.66 6.74 -4.27
CA THR A 154 10.46 7.38 -5.32
C THR A 154 11.31 6.34 -6.06
N ALA A 155 11.95 5.41 -5.36
CA ALA A 155 12.70 4.33 -6.00
C ALA A 155 11.77 3.40 -6.81
N ALA A 156 10.60 3.05 -6.28
CA ALA A 156 9.60 2.27 -7.00
C ALA A 156 9.12 2.99 -8.28
N ALA A 157 8.87 4.30 -8.20
CA ALA A 157 8.49 5.12 -9.34
C ALA A 157 9.58 5.16 -10.42
N ASP A 158 10.85 5.28 -10.02
CA ASP A 158 11.98 5.28 -10.96
C ASP A 158 12.11 3.93 -11.68
N GLU A 159 11.95 2.81 -10.98
CA GLU A 159 11.93 1.48 -11.61
C GLU A 159 10.75 1.28 -12.56
N MET A 160 9.54 1.73 -12.15
CA MET A 160 8.33 1.66 -12.97
C MET A 160 8.46 2.49 -14.24
N SER A 161 8.80 3.77 -14.08
CA SER A 161 8.92 4.71 -15.19
C SER A 161 10.02 4.30 -16.15
N ALA A 162 11.18 3.85 -15.66
CA ALA A 162 12.26 3.31 -16.47
C ALA A 162 11.83 2.10 -17.32
N ALA A 163 10.98 1.24 -16.78
CA ALA A 163 10.40 0.11 -17.50
C ALA A 163 9.26 0.51 -18.46
N GLY A 164 8.79 1.77 -18.41
CA GLY A 164 7.71 2.30 -19.25
C GLY A 164 6.31 2.19 -18.64
N ALA A 165 6.18 1.73 -17.37
CA ALA A 165 4.94 1.85 -16.63
C ALA A 165 4.72 3.29 -16.17
N ASN A 166 3.46 3.76 -16.20
CA ASN A 166 3.13 5.17 -16.03
C ASN A 166 2.16 5.43 -14.87
N GLN A 167 1.58 4.36 -14.30
CA GLN A 167 0.61 4.44 -13.22
C GLN A 167 0.81 3.30 -12.23
N ALA A 168 0.88 3.63 -10.95
CA ALA A 168 0.91 2.69 -9.84
C ALA A 168 -0.48 2.56 -9.21
N PHE A 169 -0.95 1.33 -8.97
CA PHE A 169 -2.14 1.06 -8.16
C PHE A 169 -1.77 1.06 -6.68
N THR A 170 -1.34 2.22 -6.20
CA THR A 170 -0.76 2.49 -4.87
C THR A 170 -0.95 3.97 -4.53
N PRO A 171 -1.14 4.32 -3.24
CA PRO A 171 -1.11 3.51 -2.02
C PRO A 171 -2.43 2.81 -1.67
N VAL A 172 -2.34 1.74 -0.85
CA VAL A 172 -3.50 1.13 -0.19
C VAL A 172 -3.78 1.90 1.11
N LEU A 173 -4.91 2.60 1.16
CA LEU A 173 -5.29 3.48 2.26
C LEU A 173 -6.42 2.91 3.14
N ASP A 174 -6.72 1.63 2.96
CA ASP A 174 -7.64 0.91 3.81
C ASP A 174 -7.13 0.84 5.25
N LEU A 175 -8.03 0.87 6.22
CA LEU A 175 -7.69 0.67 7.63
C LEU A 175 -7.91 -0.79 8.02
N ALA A 176 -6.85 -1.48 8.44
CA ALA A 176 -6.92 -2.87 8.88
C ALA A 176 -7.50 -2.96 10.29
N ARG A 177 -8.81 -2.96 10.43
CA ARG A 177 -9.52 -3.06 11.71
C ARG A 177 -10.13 -4.43 11.99
N ASP A 178 -10.10 -5.31 11.01
CA ASP A 178 -10.36 -6.73 11.18
C ASP A 178 -9.18 -7.54 10.60
N PRO A 179 -8.22 -7.97 11.43
CA PRO A 179 -7.02 -8.66 10.96
C PRO A 179 -7.28 -10.09 10.46
N ARG A 180 -8.51 -10.58 10.47
CA ARG A 180 -8.88 -11.83 9.77
C ARG A 180 -8.82 -11.64 8.25
N TRP A 181 -9.02 -10.42 7.78
CA TRP A 181 -8.92 -10.06 6.37
C TRP A 181 -7.52 -10.30 5.80
N GLY A 182 -7.45 -11.06 4.69
CA GLY A 182 -6.20 -11.51 4.10
C GLY A 182 -5.31 -10.41 3.55
N ARG A 183 -5.85 -9.20 3.31
CA ARG A 183 -5.12 -8.06 2.76
C ARG A 183 -4.63 -7.07 3.84
N THR A 184 -4.62 -7.48 5.10
CA THR A 184 -4.10 -6.66 6.21
C THR A 184 -2.67 -6.18 5.94
N GLU A 185 -1.81 -7.03 5.38
CA GLU A 185 -0.42 -6.73 5.03
C GLU A 185 -0.24 -5.54 4.08
N GLU A 186 -1.22 -5.30 3.21
CA GLU A 186 -1.16 -4.25 2.18
C GLU A 186 -1.38 -2.83 2.75
N THR A 187 -1.84 -2.72 4.01
CA THR A 187 -2.27 -1.48 4.64
C THR A 187 -1.20 -0.86 5.52
N TYR A 188 -1.36 0.40 5.88
CA TYR A 188 -0.54 1.05 6.92
C TYR A 188 -1.09 0.86 8.34
N GLY A 189 -1.88 -0.20 8.58
CA GLY A 189 -2.42 -0.57 9.88
C GLY A 189 -3.80 0.03 10.21
N GLU A 190 -4.08 0.19 11.50
CA GLU A 190 -5.44 0.49 12.01
C GLU A 190 -5.74 1.98 12.19
N ASP A 191 -4.71 2.84 12.12
CA ASP A 191 -4.84 4.25 12.48
C ASP A 191 -4.98 5.17 11.25
N PRO A 192 -6.01 6.03 11.21
CA PRO A 192 -6.23 6.94 10.08
C PRO A 192 -5.15 8.01 9.94
N TYR A 193 -4.54 8.49 11.04
CA TYR A 193 -3.53 9.54 10.97
C TYR A 193 -2.20 8.98 10.47
N LEU A 194 -1.73 7.84 11.03
CA LEU A 194 -0.53 7.16 10.53
C LEU A 194 -0.71 6.78 9.05
N GLY A 195 -1.84 6.14 8.70
CA GLY A 195 -2.17 5.80 7.31
C GLY A 195 -2.20 7.01 6.39
N SER A 196 -2.68 8.17 6.86
CA SER A 196 -2.67 9.41 6.07
C SER A 196 -1.27 9.94 5.81
N ARG A 197 -0.37 9.90 6.81
CA ARG A 197 1.01 10.41 6.64
C ARG A 197 1.84 9.50 5.74
N MET A 198 1.70 8.18 5.90
CA MET A 198 2.34 7.20 5.02
C MET A 198 1.76 7.27 3.59
N GLY A 199 0.44 7.43 3.46
CA GLY A 199 -0.23 7.58 2.17
C GLY A 199 0.17 8.85 1.41
N VAL A 200 0.28 9.99 2.10
CA VAL A 200 0.79 11.24 1.51
C VAL A 200 2.22 11.05 1.02
N ALA A 201 3.09 10.45 1.86
CA ALA A 201 4.48 10.16 1.50
C ALA A 201 4.59 9.24 0.27
N ALA A 202 3.73 8.23 0.19
CA ALA A 202 3.68 7.32 -0.95
C ALA A 202 3.26 8.03 -2.25
N VAL A 203 2.20 8.84 -2.20
CA VAL A 203 1.76 9.62 -3.38
C VAL A 203 2.84 10.60 -3.82
N GLU A 204 3.47 11.32 -2.89
CA GLU A 204 4.55 12.26 -3.21
C GLU A 204 5.80 11.55 -3.75
N GLY A 205 6.11 10.36 -3.25
CA GLY A 205 7.20 9.53 -3.78
C GLY A 205 6.92 9.09 -5.21
N LEU A 206 5.71 8.65 -5.50
CA LEU A 206 5.30 8.19 -6.82
C LEU A 206 5.18 9.33 -7.84
N GLN A 207 4.60 10.48 -7.44
CA GLN A 207 4.25 11.58 -8.35
C GLN A 207 5.18 12.78 -8.31
N GLY A 208 6.18 12.77 -7.42
CA GLY A 208 7.00 13.95 -7.13
C GLY A 208 6.26 15.00 -6.29
N ASP A 209 7.02 15.94 -5.74
CA ASP A 209 6.49 17.01 -4.92
C ASP A 209 5.53 17.90 -5.73
N HIS A 210 4.39 18.20 -5.13
CA HIS A 210 3.37 19.08 -5.73
C HIS A 210 2.82 18.57 -7.07
N PHE A 211 2.80 17.26 -7.29
CA PHE A 211 2.33 16.65 -8.53
C PHE A 211 3.21 17.03 -9.73
N CYS A 212 4.50 16.92 -9.57
CA CYS A 212 5.49 17.18 -10.63
C CYS A 212 5.85 15.88 -11.33
N LEU A 213 4.99 15.43 -12.25
CA LEU A 213 5.23 14.23 -13.05
C LEU A 213 6.32 14.52 -14.10
N ASP A 214 7.50 14.04 -13.83
CA ASP A 214 8.62 14.00 -14.79
C ASP A 214 8.88 12.57 -15.28
N ARG A 215 10.02 12.34 -15.89
CA ARG A 215 10.40 11.03 -16.46
C ARG A 215 10.68 9.93 -15.42
N HIS A 216 10.79 10.28 -14.14
CA HIS A 216 11.12 9.37 -13.04
C HIS A 216 9.90 9.10 -12.14
N HIS A 217 8.76 9.74 -12.44
CA HIS A 217 7.56 9.63 -11.65
C HIS A 217 6.41 8.96 -12.42
N VAL A 218 5.47 8.42 -11.67
CA VAL A 218 4.28 7.74 -12.20
C VAL A 218 3.02 8.25 -11.52
N LEU A 219 1.87 8.07 -12.13
CA LEU A 219 0.59 8.46 -11.54
C LEU A 219 0.25 7.52 -10.38
N ALA A 220 -0.05 8.05 -9.21
CA ALA A 220 -0.53 7.29 -8.06
C ALA A 220 -2.04 7.07 -8.11
N THR A 221 -2.49 5.90 -7.65
CA THR A 221 -3.90 5.53 -7.53
C THR A 221 -4.21 5.15 -6.09
N ALA A 222 -4.87 6.04 -5.35
CA ALA A 222 -5.29 5.75 -3.98
C ALA A 222 -6.39 4.68 -3.96
N LYS A 223 -6.19 3.60 -3.21
CA LYS A 223 -7.09 2.44 -3.16
C LYS A 223 -7.26 1.89 -1.76
N HIS A 224 -8.35 1.18 -1.45
CA HIS A 224 -9.58 1.01 -2.23
C HIS A 224 -10.65 1.92 -1.65
N PHE A 225 -11.25 2.77 -2.44
CA PHE A 225 -12.15 3.83 -1.99
C PHE A 225 -13.59 3.30 -1.86
N THR A 226 -14.07 2.89 -0.62
CA THR A 226 -13.45 2.99 0.70
C THR A 226 -13.96 1.91 1.68
N ALA A 227 -13.33 1.83 2.84
CA ALA A 227 -13.72 1.00 3.99
C ALA A 227 -13.54 -0.53 3.79
N HIS A 228 -12.69 -0.96 2.86
CA HIS A 228 -12.45 -2.37 2.54
C HIS A 228 -11.74 -3.15 3.67
N GLY A 229 -10.98 -2.48 4.53
CA GLY A 229 -10.14 -3.12 5.57
C GLY A 229 -10.85 -3.51 6.87
N GLN A 230 -12.18 -3.39 6.94
CA GLN A 230 -13.02 -3.93 8.01
C GLN A 230 -14.30 -4.54 7.44
N PRO A 231 -14.18 -5.59 6.61
CA PRO A 231 -15.33 -6.26 6.04
C PRO A 231 -16.07 -7.10 7.09
N GLU A 232 -17.36 -7.34 6.90
CA GLU A 232 -18.12 -8.24 7.75
C GLU A 232 -17.47 -9.63 7.82
N SER A 233 -17.35 -10.18 9.03
CA SER A 233 -16.68 -11.47 9.30
C SER A 233 -15.22 -11.54 8.95
N GLY A 234 -14.58 -10.43 8.57
CA GLY A 234 -13.18 -10.39 8.10
C GLY A 234 -12.98 -11.02 6.73
N THR A 235 -14.04 -11.21 5.94
CA THR A 235 -13.96 -11.86 4.62
C THR A 235 -13.83 -10.84 3.50
N ASN A 236 -12.92 -11.09 2.57
CA ASN A 236 -12.66 -10.19 1.46
C ASN A 236 -13.93 -9.88 0.66
N THR A 237 -14.09 -8.64 0.22
CA THR A 237 -15.23 -8.10 -0.54
C THR A 237 -16.58 -8.05 0.20
N ALA A 238 -16.66 -8.52 1.46
CA ALA A 238 -17.88 -8.47 2.24
C ALA A 238 -18.32 -7.02 2.56
N PRO A 239 -19.59 -6.81 2.93
CA PRO A 239 -20.12 -5.49 3.27
C PRO A 239 -19.30 -4.78 4.35
N ALA A 240 -19.23 -3.46 4.27
CA ALA A 240 -18.58 -2.58 5.25
C ALA A 240 -19.58 -1.51 5.70
N ASN A 241 -20.43 -1.85 6.66
CA ASN A 241 -21.58 -1.03 7.07
C ASN A 241 -21.20 -0.05 8.18
N PHE A 242 -20.91 1.20 7.83
CA PHE A 242 -20.56 2.27 8.75
C PHE A 242 -21.45 3.49 8.57
N SER A 243 -21.66 4.23 9.66
CA SER A 243 -22.31 5.54 9.60
C SER A 243 -21.47 6.54 8.81
N GLU A 244 -22.12 7.56 8.22
CA GLU A 244 -21.39 8.64 7.51
C GLU A 244 -20.33 9.30 8.40
N ARG A 245 -20.61 9.49 9.71
CA ARG A 245 -19.62 10.04 10.66
C ARG A 245 -18.39 9.15 10.75
N GLU A 246 -18.58 7.86 10.89
CA GLU A 246 -17.48 6.91 11.02
C GLU A 246 -16.67 6.81 9.73
N LEU A 247 -17.33 6.82 8.58
CA LEU A 247 -16.66 6.90 7.28
C LEU A 247 -15.78 8.16 7.19
N ARG A 248 -16.31 9.34 7.52
CA ARG A 248 -15.58 10.61 7.42
C ARG A 248 -14.44 10.75 8.44
N GLU A 249 -14.63 10.29 9.66
CA GLU A 249 -13.62 10.43 10.71
C GLU A 249 -12.49 9.41 10.63
N PHE A 250 -12.72 8.24 10.01
CA PHE A 250 -11.75 7.17 9.94
C PHE A 250 -11.43 6.75 8.51
N TYR A 251 -12.36 6.15 7.79
CA TYR A 251 -12.08 5.47 6.51
C TYR A 251 -11.81 6.40 5.33
N LEU A 252 -12.36 7.59 5.34
CA LEU A 252 -12.11 8.62 4.32
C LEU A 252 -10.93 9.53 4.65
N PHE A 253 -10.43 9.52 5.90
CA PHE A 253 -9.44 10.47 6.38
C PHE A 253 -8.12 10.40 5.61
N ALA A 254 -7.58 9.19 5.40
CA ALA A 254 -6.33 9.00 4.65
C ALA A 254 -6.50 9.34 3.16
N PHE A 255 -7.66 9.03 2.57
CA PHE A 255 -7.97 9.40 1.19
C PHE A 255 -8.10 10.93 1.02
N GLU A 256 -8.76 11.63 1.96
CA GLU A 256 -8.85 13.09 1.93
C GLU A 256 -7.45 13.71 1.93
N ALA A 257 -6.54 13.21 2.76
CA ALA A 257 -5.16 13.68 2.81
C ALA A 257 -4.39 13.38 1.50
N ALA A 258 -4.47 12.16 0.98
CA ALA A 258 -3.82 11.79 -0.28
C ALA A 258 -4.28 12.66 -1.47
N ILE A 259 -5.57 13.04 -1.50
CA ILE A 259 -6.14 13.85 -2.57
C ILE A 259 -5.86 15.34 -2.38
N ARG A 260 -6.07 15.89 -1.17
CA ARG A 260 -5.96 17.33 -0.95
C ARG A 260 -4.54 17.82 -0.70
N GLU A 261 -3.71 17.02 -0.01
CA GLU A 261 -2.33 17.38 0.31
C GLU A 261 -1.38 16.93 -0.80
N ALA A 262 -1.38 15.63 -1.14
CA ALA A 262 -0.46 15.04 -2.12
C ALA A 262 -0.98 15.01 -3.56
N ARG A 263 -2.28 15.31 -3.79
CA ARG A 263 -2.90 15.39 -5.12
C ARG A 263 -2.84 14.09 -5.92
N ALA A 264 -3.18 12.97 -5.29
CA ALA A 264 -3.28 11.69 -6.00
C ALA A 264 -4.05 11.83 -7.32
N GLY A 265 -3.48 11.31 -8.40
CA GLY A 265 -4.01 11.55 -9.76
C GLY A 265 -5.12 10.60 -10.18
N SER A 266 -5.26 9.48 -9.47
CA SER A 266 -6.32 8.50 -9.68
C SER A 266 -6.82 7.94 -8.35
N VAL A 267 -8.03 7.40 -8.36
CA VAL A 267 -8.66 6.68 -7.24
C VAL A 267 -9.27 5.38 -7.77
N MET A 268 -9.13 4.29 -7.03
CA MET A 268 -9.76 3.01 -7.36
C MET A 268 -10.96 2.77 -6.44
N ALA A 269 -12.14 2.56 -7.02
CA ALA A 269 -13.35 2.23 -6.25
C ALA A 269 -13.22 0.83 -5.64
N SER A 270 -13.72 0.66 -4.41
CA SER A 270 -13.61 -0.58 -3.66
C SER A 270 -14.66 -1.62 -4.07
N TYR A 271 -14.35 -2.91 -3.84
CA TYR A 271 -15.27 -4.01 -4.10
C TYR A 271 -16.51 -3.99 -3.21
N ASN A 272 -16.34 -3.64 -1.91
CA ASN A 272 -17.40 -3.75 -0.91
C ASN A 272 -18.56 -2.77 -1.14
N GLU A 273 -19.69 -3.12 -0.58
CA GLU A 273 -20.82 -2.22 -0.43
C GLU A 273 -20.81 -1.51 0.93
N ILE A 274 -21.40 -0.33 0.97
CA ILE A 274 -21.63 0.47 2.18
C ILE A 274 -23.13 0.74 2.26
N ASP A 275 -23.78 0.30 3.35
CA ASP A 275 -25.22 0.46 3.53
C ASP A 275 -26.03 -0.08 2.32
N GLY A 276 -25.62 -1.25 1.79
CA GLY A 276 -26.25 -1.90 0.65
C GLY A 276 -25.96 -1.27 -0.71
N ILE A 277 -25.06 -0.27 -0.80
CA ILE A 277 -24.71 0.39 -2.05
C ILE A 277 -23.24 0.06 -2.39
N PRO A 278 -22.97 -0.76 -3.43
CA PRO A 278 -21.62 -1.04 -3.88
C PRO A 278 -20.86 0.25 -4.24
N SER A 279 -19.58 0.33 -3.84
CA SER A 279 -18.79 1.55 -4.01
C SER A 279 -18.71 2.01 -5.46
N HIS A 280 -18.71 1.09 -6.44
CA HIS A 280 -18.70 1.39 -7.87
C HIS A 280 -19.96 2.10 -8.41
N VAL A 281 -21.06 2.11 -7.64
CA VAL A 281 -22.32 2.81 -8.00
C VAL A 281 -22.76 3.79 -6.93
N ASN A 282 -21.90 4.10 -5.97
CA ASN A 282 -22.20 4.98 -4.86
C ASN A 282 -21.97 6.45 -5.24
N HIS A 283 -23.03 7.14 -5.67
CA HIS A 283 -23.00 8.57 -6.02
C HIS A 283 -22.58 9.48 -4.85
N TRP A 284 -22.96 9.14 -3.62
CA TRP A 284 -22.55 9.92 -2.46
C TRP A 284 -21.03 9.89 -2.33
N LEU A 285 -20.43 8.72 -2.49
CA LEU A 285 -18.98 8.51 -2.34
C LEU A 285 -18.20 9.14 -3.51
N LEU A 286 -18.54 8.76 -4.75
CA LEU A 286 -17.74 9.07 -5.94
C LEU A 286 -17.98 10.47 -6.51
N ASP A 287 -19.20 10.99 -6.38
CA ASP A 287 -19.53 12.32 -6.90
C ASP A 287 -19.55 13.36 -5.79
N ARG A 288 -20.42 13.22 -4.75
CA ARG A 288 -20.55 14.22 -3.71
C ARG A 288 -19.28 14.40 -2.89
N VAL A 289 -18.76 13.34 -2.27
CA VAL A 289 -17.58 13.43 -1.39
C VAL A 289 -16.32 13.68 -2.21
N LEU A 290 -16.03 12.79 -3.16
CA LEU A 290 -14.77 12.82 -3.88
C LEU A 290 -14.65 14.06 -4.79
N ARG A 291 -15.66 14.35 -5.62
CA ARG A 291 -15.58 15.41 -6.64
C ARG A 291 -16.08 16.76 -6.15
N GLN A 292 -17.27 16.80 -5.52
CA GLN A 292 -17.87 18.08 -5.14
C GLN A 292 -17.25 18.67 -3.86
N GLU A 293 -17.05 17.84 -2.81
CA GLU A 293 -16.52 18.33 -1.54
C GLU A 293 -14.97 18.42 -1.56
N TRP A 294 -14.27 17.43 -2.10
CA TRP A 294 -12.81 17.42 -2.13
C TRP A 294 -12.20 18.05 -3.38
N GLY A 295 -12.98 18.22 -4.45
CA GLY A 295 -12.52 18.85 -5.69
C GLY A 295 -11.56 17.96 -6.47
N PHE A 296 -11.68 16.63 -6.40
CA PHE A 296 -10.80 15.69 -7.07
C PHE A 296 -10.80 15.85 -8.59
N PRO A 297 -9.66 16.20 -9.21
CA PRO A 297 -9.58 16.50 -10.64
C PRO A 297 -9.14 15.32 -11.50
N GLY A 298 -8.86 14.18 -10.87
CA GLY A 298 -8.38 12.96 -11.53
C GLY A 298 -9.51 12.08 -12.06
N TYR A 299 -9.20 10.84 -12.36
CA TYR A 299 -10.18 9.86 -12.80
C TYR A 299 -10.33 8.71 -11.79
N VAL A 300 -11.50 8.07 -11.80
CA VAL A 300 -11.82 6.92 -10.97
C VAL A 300 -11.76 5.66 -11.84
N THR A 301 -10.91 4.72 -11.46
CA THR A 301 -10.90 3.37 -12.05
C THR A 301 -11.78 2.42 -11.24
N SER A 302 -12.37 1.44 -11.88
CA SER A 302 -12.88 0.28 -11.14
C SER A 302 -11.71 -0.53 -10.59
N ASP A 303 -11.97 -1.39 -9.62
CA ASP A 303 -11.10 -2.52 -9.30
C ASP A 303 -11.29 -3.65 -10.32
N GLY A 304 -10.40 -4.64 -10.30
CA GLY A 304 -10.48 -5.81 -11.19
C GLY A 304 -11.81 -6.55 -11.04
N ASP A 305 -12.54 -6.74 -12.13
CA ASP A 305 -13.88 -7.34 -12.14
C ASP A 305 -14.97 -6.65 -11.29
N GLY A 306 -14.65 -5.51 -10.65
CA GLY A 306 -15.57 -4.79 -9.75
C GLY A 306 -16.89 -4.38 -10.42
N LEU A 307 -16.86 -4.00 -11.71
CA LEU A 307 -18.09 -3.73 -12.44
C LEU A 307 -18.90 -5.00 -12.74
N GLN A 308 -18.23 -6.12 -12.92
CA GLN A 308 -18.90 -7.41 -13.11
C GLN A 308 -19.59 -7.88 -11.82
N MET A 309 -19.02 -7.56 -10.65
CA MET A 309 -19.62 -7.90 -9.36
C MET A 309 -21.00 -7.25 -9.17
N LEU A 310 -21.29 -6.11 -9.80
CA LEU A 310 -22.58 -5.42 -9.68
C LEU A 310 -23.77 -6.32 -10.10
N TYR A 311 -23.59 -7.20 -11.08
CA TYR A 311 -24.64 -8.11 -11.54
C TYR A 311 -24.38 -9.58 -11.19
N LYS A 312 -23.11 -9.99 -10.96
CA LYS A 312 -22.79 -11.37 -10.59
C LYS A 312 -22.90 -11.64 -9.09
N VAL A 313 -22.60 -10.65 -8.25
CA VAL A 313 -22.46 -10.80 -6.80
C VAL A 313 -23.47 -9.93 -6.04
N HIS A 314 -23.42 -8.61 -6.24
CA HIS A 314 -24.28 -7.67 -5.49
C HIS A 314 -25.75 -7.68 -5.92
N GLY A 315 -26.07 -8.14 -7.15
CA GLY A 315 -27.44 -8.18 -7.65
C GLY A 315 -28.11 -6.80 -7.80
N VAL A 316 -27.31 -5.72 -7.91
CA VAL A 316 -27.80 -4.35 -8.10
C VAL A 316 -27.97 -3.96 -9.58
N ALA A 317 -27.53 -4.79 -10.49
CA ALA A 317 -27.76 -4.68 -11.93
C ALA A 317 -28.22 -6.03 -12.48
N ALA A 318 -29.08 -6.01 -13.48
CA ALA A 318 -29.61 -7.22 -14.10
C ALA A 318 -28.62 -7.85 -15.09
N ASP A 319 -27.78 -7.01 -15.72
CA ASP A 319 -26.87 -7.39 -16.79
C ASP A 319 -25.68 -6.40 -16.89
N PRO A 320 -24.68 -6.71 -17.73
CA PRO A 320 -23.53 -5.80 -17.94
C PRO A 320 -23.92 -4.40 -18.41
N ALA A 321 -24.99 -4.26 -19.21
CA ALA A 321 -25.41 -2.97 -19.72
C ALA A 321 -25.99 -2.08 -18.61
N GLU A 322 -26.76 -2.64 -17.70
CA GLU A 322 -27.25 -1.90 -16.53
C GLU A 322 -26.11 -1.56 -15.58
N ALA A 323 -25.17 -2.47 -15.37
CA ALA A 323 -23.96 -2.22 -14.57
C ALA A 323 -23.15 -1.05 -15.13
N ALA A 324 -22.87 -1.04 -16.43
CA ALA A 324 -22.17 0.05 -17.10
C ALA A 324 -22.86 1.41 -16.93
N ARG A 325 -24.18 1.46 -17.14
CA ARG A 325 -24.97 2.68 -17.00
C ARG A 325 -24.92 3.24 -15.57
N LYS A 326 -25.07 2.36 -14.57
CA LYS A 326 -25.02 2.78 -13.17
C LYS A 326 -23.63 3.25 -12.75
N ALA A 327 -22.58 2.53 -13.13
CA ALA A 327 -21.21 2.88 -12.76
C ALA A 327 -20.73 4.19 -13.40
N ILE A 328 -20.95 4.40 -14.72
CA ILE A 328 -20.54 5.65 -15.37
C ILE A 328 -21.34 6.86 -14.86
N ALA A 329 -22.62 6.66 -14.52
CA ALA A 329 -23.44 7.70 -13.90
C ALA A 329 -22.94 8.07 -12.50
N ALA A 330 -22.50 7.09 -11.69
CA ALA A 330 -21.96 7.31 -10.36
C ALA A 330 -20.59 7.98 -10.36
N GLY A 331 -19.83 7.89 -11.46
CA GLY A 331 -18.54 8.58 -11.56
C GLY A 331 -17.33 7.67 -11.72
N VAL A 332 -17.50 6.36 -11.98
CA VAL A 332 -16.41 5.48 -12.43
C VAL A 332 -16.08 5.86 -13.88
N ASP A 333 -14.82 6.18 -14.14
CA ASP A 333 -14.37 6.67 -15.44
C ASP A 333 -13.69 5.57 -16.28
N PHE A 334 -13.19 4.50 -15.65
CA PHE A 334 -12.40 3.46 -16.33
C PHE A 334 -12.80 2.06 -15.85
N ASP A 335 -13.11 1.17 -16.79
CA ASP A 335 -13.35 -0.26 -16.55
C ASP A 335 -12.03 -1.02 -16.66
N LEU A 336 -11.43 -1.36 -15.51
CA LEU A 336 -10.07 -1.90 -15.43
C LEU A 336 -9.93 -3.29 -16.02
N SER A 337 -11.00 -4.11 -15.97
CA SER A 337 -10.95 -5.52 -16.37
C SER A 337 -10.84 -5.72 -17.90
N ASP A 338 -11.57 -6.66 -18.43
CA ASP A 338 -11.61 -6.97 -19.87
C ASP A 338 -12.39 -5.93 -20.71
N GLY A 339 -12.95 -4.91 -20.05
CA GLY A 339 -13.77 -3.87 -20.66
C GLY A 339 -15.13 -4.36 -21.14
N SER A 340 -15.52 -5.60 -20.85
CA SER A 340 -16.78 -6.19 -21.34
C SER A 340 -18.00 -5.42 -20.86
N VAL A 341 -17.92 -4.79 -19.69
CA VAL A 341 -19.02 -4.00 -19.12
C VAL A 341 -19.16 -2.67 -19.87
N TYR A 342 -18.10 -1.86 -19.95
CA TYR A 342 -18.16 -0.54 -20.58
C TYR A 342 -18.30 -0.57 -22.10
N ARG A 343 -17.93 -1.63 -22.79
CA ARG A 343 -18.22 -1.81 -24.22
C ARG A 343 -19.72 -1.79 -24.53
N THR A 344 -20.57 -2.19 -23.58
CA THR A 344 -22.03 -2.10 -23.74
C THR A 344 -22.55 -0.66 -23.84
N LEU A 345 -21.77 0.35 -23.36
CA LEU A 345 -22.11 1.77 -23.48
C LEU A 345 -22.24 2.22 -24.93
N LEU A 346 -21.52 1.59 -25.86
CA LEU A 346 -21.58 1.94 -27.30
C LEU A 346 -23.02 1.94 -27.83
N GLU A 347 -23.73 0.86 -27.60
CA GLU A 347 -25.13 0.73 -28.05
C GLU A 347 -26.09 1.58 -27.21
N GLN A 348 -25.82 1.71 -25.91
CA GLN A 348 -26.65 2.53 -25.02
C GLN A 348 -26.60 4.02 -25.38
N VAL A 349 -25.45 4.54 -25.79
CA VAL A 349 -25.31 5.93 -26.27
C VAL A 349 -26.00 6.09 -27.61
N LYS A 350 -25.83 5.16 -28.56
CA LYS A 350 -26.54 5.19 -29.88
C LYS A 350 -28.05 5.19 -29.71
N LEU A 351 -28.56 4.47 -28.72
CA LEU A 351 -30.00 4.41 -28.40
C LEU A 351 -30.49 5.60 -27.55
N GLY A 352 -29.60 6.51 -27.13
CA GLY A 352 -29.93 7.64 -26.27
C GLY A 352 -30.29 7.29 -24.82
N VAL A 353 -29.96 6.06 -24.38
CA VAL A 353 -30.18 5.60 -22.98
C VAL A 353 -29.14 6.19 -22.05
N VAL A 354 -27.88 6.29 -22.51
CA VAL A 354 -26.79 6.96 -21.80
C VAL A 354 -26.40 8.21 -22.55
N PRO A 355 -26.36 9.39 -21.90
CA PRO A 355 -25.87 10.62 -22.51
C PRO A 355 -24.40 10.50 -22.90
N GLU A 356 -24.02 10.84 -24.13
CA GLU A 356 -22.61 10.84 -24.57
C GLU A 356 -21.72 11.76 -23.69
N SER A 357 -22.31 12.76 -23.05
CA SER A 357 -21.58 13.65 -22.12
C SER A 357 -20.98 12.91 -20.93
N GLN A 358 -21.57 11.80 -20.47
CA GLN A 358 -20.99 10.97 -19.39
C GLN A 358 -19.74 10.24 -19.89
N VAL A 359 -19.78 9.71 -21.10
CA VAL A 359 -18.62 9.10 -21.77
C VAL A 359 -17.52 10.14 -21.99
N ASN A 360 -17.89 11.32 -22.49
CA ASN A 360 -16.94 12.43 -22.71
C ASN A 360 -16.23 12.87 -21.41
N ARG A 361 -16.96 12.91 -20.27
CA ARG A 361 -16.37 13.21 -18.96
C ARG A 361 -15.34 12.15 -18.56
N ALA A 362 -15.67 10.88 -18.68
CA ALA A 362 -14.79 9.77 -18.35
C ALA A 362 -13.50 9.79 -19.20
N VAL A 363 -13.66 9.90 -20.51
CA VAL A 363 -12.55 10.02 -21.47
C VAL A 363 -11.67 11.23 -21.16
N ALA A 364 -12.27 12.38 -20.83
CA ALA A 364 -11.52 13.59 -20.50
C ALA A 364 -10.61 13.40 -19.29
N GLY A 365 -11.06 12.67 -18.26
CA GLY A 365 -10.25 12.34 -17.09
C GLY A 365 -9.02 11.52 -17.44
N VAL A 366 -9.19 10.44 -18.21
CA VAL A 366 -8.09 9.57 -18.65
C VAL A 366 -7.12 10.30 -19.56
N LEU A 367 -7.61 11.07 -20.54
CA LEU A 367 -6.76 11.87 -21.44
C LEU A 367 -5.98 12.94 -20.68
N ALA A 368 -6.60 13.60 -19.69
CA ALA A 368 -5.90 14.56 -18.86
C ALA A 368 -4.72 13.93 -18.11
N ALA A 369 -4.86 12.72 -17.62
CA ALA A 369 -3.75 11.96 -17.01
C ALA A 369 -2.64 11.69 -18.03
N LYS A 370 -2.96 11.24 -19.25
CA LYS A 370 -1.97 11.01 -20.32
C LYS A 370 -1.20 12.27 -20.70
N PHE A 371 -1.87 13.42 -20.76
CA PHE A 371 -1.22 14.71 -21.02
C PHE A 371 -0.32 15.15 -19.87
N ARG A 372 -0.75 14.95 -18.61
CA ARG A 372 0.07 15.26 -17.41
C ARG A 372 1.32 14.41 -17.33
N LEU A 373 1.23 13.14 -17.71
CA LEU A 373 2.34 12.20 -17.80
C LEU A 373 3.30 12.51 -18.97
N GLY A 374 3.00 13.50 -19.83
CA GLY A 374 3.85 13.84 -20.98
C GLY A 374 3.87 12.80 -22.10
N LEU A 375 2.97 11.81 -22.09
CA LEU A 375 2.97 10.68 -23.03
C LEU A 375 2.74 11.11 -24.49
N PHE A 376 2.06 12.21 -24.71
CA PHE A 376 1.87 12.78 -26.05
C PHE A 376 3.14 13.40 -26.61
N GLU A 377 4.03 13.87 -25.76
CA GLU A 377 5.32 14.46 -26.12
C GLU A 377 6.35 13.34 -26.33
N ASP A 378 6.59 12.54 -25.30
CA ASP A 378 7.58 11.48 -25.34
C ASP A 378 7.16 10.27 -24.47
N PRO A 379 6.54 9.23 -25.07
CA PRO A 379 6.11 8.05 -24.35
C PRO A 379 7.20 6.96 -24.26
N TYR A 380 8.41 7.22 -24.77
CA TYR A 380 9.47 6.21 -24.89
C TYR A 380 10.43 6.27 -23.71
N VAL A 381 10.97 5.12 -23.35
CA VAL A 381 11.95 4.95 -22.25
C VAL A 381 13.25 4.36 -22.76
N ASP A 382 14.33 4.56 -21.99
CA ASP A 382 15.65 4.02 -22.30
C ASP A 382 15.81 2.61 -21.69
N PRO A 383 15.92 1.54 -22.52
CA PRO A 383 16.09 0.18 -22.03
C PRO A 383 17.36 -0.06 -21.24
N ASP A 384 18.43 0.68 -21.51
CA ASP A 384 19.69 0.55 -20.79
C ASP A 384 19.61 1.25 -19.42
N TYR A 385 18.86 2.35 -19.32
CA TYR A 385 18.52 2.96 -18.03
C TYR A 385 17.67 2.02 -17.19
N ALA A 386 16.64 1.39 -17.77
CA ALA A 386 15.81 0.41 -17.07
C ALA A 386 16.64 -0.74 -16.47
N ALA A 387 17.58 -1.29 -17.26
CA ALA A 387 18.47 -2.36 -16.79
C ALA A 387 19.43 -1.91 -15.68
N LYS A 388 19.81 -0.64 -15.65
CA LYS A 388 20.74 -0.08 -14.65
C LYS A 388 20.07 0.27 -13.34
N THR A 389 18.85 0.87 -13.39
CA THR A 389 18.18 1.41 -12.20
C THR A 389 17.39 0.34 -11.43
N THR A 390 16.83 -0.65 -12.16
CA THR A 390 16.03 -1.70 -11.53
C THR A 390 16.91 -2.57 -10.63
N ASN A 391 16.49 -2.72 -9.36
CA ASN A 391 17.19 -3.46 -8.32
C ASN A 391 18.67 -3.06 -8.17
N SER A 392 18.93 -1.76 -8.30
CA SER A 392 20.27 -1.19 -8.19
C SER A 392 20.87 -1.42 -6.79
N PRO A 393 22.20 -1.33 -6.62
CA PRO A 393 22.81 -1.39 -5.29
C PRO A 393 22.22 -0.36 -4.31
N GLU A 394 21.88 0.83 -4.80
CA GLU A 394 21.26 1.92 -4.03
C GLU A 394 19.85 1.54 -3.56
N HIS A 395 19.03 0.95 -4.44
CA HIS A 395 17.68 0.47 -4.10
C HIS A 395 17.73 -0.69 -3.11
N ARG A 396 18.67 -1.63 -3.27
CA ARG A 396 18.88 -2.71 -2.29
C ARG A 396 19.33 -2.20 -0.92
N ALA A 397 20.23 -1.22 -0.89
CA ALA A 397 20.62 -0.60 0.38
C ALA A 397 19.47 0.13 1.05
N LEU A 398 18.56 0.74 0.27
CA LEU A 398 17.33 1.34 0.80
C LEU A 398 16.37 0.27 1.32
N ALA A 399 16.26 -0.89 0.66
CA ALA A 399 15.45 -2.02 1.13
C ALA A 399 16.00 -2.60 2.43
N GLU A 400 17.33 -2.75 2.55
CA GLU A 400 18.00 -3.16 3.80
C GLU A 400 17.70 -2.19 4.93
N LYS A 401 17.89 -0.88 4.68
CA LYS A 401 17.60 0.16 5.67
C LYS A 401 16.14 0.12 6.13
N ALA A 402 15.20 -0.03 5.23
CA ALA A 402 13.79 -0.11 5.58
C ALA A 402 13.50 -1.34 6.46
N ALA A 403 14.03 -2.50 6.10
CA ALA A 403 13.90 -3.73 6.86
C ALA A 403 14.53 -3.63 8.27
N GLU A 404 15.62 -2.88 8.43
CA GLU A 404 16.23 -2.61 9.73
C GLU A 404 15.37 -1.71 10.63
N GLU A 405 14.76 -0.67 10.06
CA GLU A 405 13.98 0.32 10.82
C GLU A 405 12.60 -0.19 11.23
N GLU A 406 12.03 -1.17 10.53
CA GLU A 406 10.69 -1.68 10.81
C GLU A 406 10.62 -2.74 11.90
N ILE A 407 11.71 -3.51 12.12
CA ILE A 407 11.70 -4.61 13.10
C ILE A 407 11.33 -4.07 14.50
N VAL A 408 10.27 -4.67 15.07
CA VAL A 408 9.74 -4.29 16.38
C VAL A 408 10.20 -5.27 17.44
N LEU A 409 10.90 -4.79 18.48
CA LEU A 409 11.22 -5.59 19.65
C LEU A 409 10.02 -5.62 20.60
N LEU A 410 9.33 -6.77 20.68
CA LEU A 410 8.14 -6.94 21.51
C LEU A 410 8.43 -7.36 22.95
N LYS A 411 9.53 -8.09 23.16
CA LYS A 411 9.94 -8.58 24.49
C LYS A 411 11.45 -8.84 24.51
N ASN A 412 12.11 -8.54 25.65
CA ASN A 412 13.54 -8.82 25.84
C ASN A 412 13.86 -8.98 27.32
N GLU A 413 13.47 -10.12 27.90
CA GLU A 413 13.76 -10.44 29.31
C GLU A 413 15.24 -10.77 29.52
N ASN A 414 15.77 -10.33 30.63
CA ASN A 414 17.16 -10.55 31.04
C ASN A 414 18.20 -10.06 30.00
N HIS A 415 17.81 -9.15 29.11
CA HIS A 415 18.67 -8.64 28.04
C HIS A 415 19.27 -9.78 27.18
N LEU A 416 18.44 -10.79 26.82
CA LEU A 416 18.86 -11.90 25.96
C LEU A 416 19.35 -11.39 24.61
N LEU A 417 18.69 -10.38 24.05
CA LEU A 417 19.13 -9.64 22.87
C LEU A 417 19.80 -8.32 23.29
N PRO A 418 20.82 -7.83 22.55
CA PRO A 418 21.41 -8.47 21.37
C PRO A 418 22.36 -9.60 21.74
N LEU A 419 22.51 -10.57 20.83
CA LEU A 419 23.47 -11.66 20.96
C LEU A 419 24.91 -11.17 20.72
N ASP A 420 25.86 -11.76 21.46
CA ASP A 420 27.29 -11.60 21.19
C ASP A 420 27.83 -12.82 20.46
N ALA A 421 28.07 -12.72 19.16
CA ALA A 421 28.58 -13.83 18.35
C ALA A 421 29.90 -14.41 18.88
N LYS A 422 30.73 -13.64 19.61
CA LYS A 422 31.99 -14.09 20.18
C LYS A 422 31.80 -15.05 21.37
N LYS A 423 30.61 -15.04 21.97
CA LYS A 423 30.26 -15.92 23.12
C LYS A 423 29.53 -17.19 22.66
N LEU A 424 29.11 -17.27 21.40
CA LEU A 424 28.40 -18.42 20.87
C LEU A 424 29.35 -19.45 20.26
N LYS A 425 29.06 -20.70 20.51
CA LYS A 425 29.65 -21.85 19.80
C LYS A 425 28.70 -22.36 18.73
N ALA A 426 27.42 -22.39 19.04
CA ALA A 426 26.37 -22.80 18.14
C ALA A 426 25.07 -21.98 18.34
N ILE A 427 24.37 -21.76 17.25
CA ILE A 427 23.00 -21.20 17.21
C ILE A 427 22.11 -22.18 16.44
N ALA A 428 20.95 -22.53 17.00
CA ALA A 428 19.92 -23.27 16.27
C ALA A 428 18.95 -22.28 15.61
N VAL A 429 18.84 -22.32 14.29
CA VAL A 429 17.85 -21.55 13.50
C VAL A 429 16.77 -22.54 13.09
N ILE A 430 15.57 -22.34 13.61
CA ILE A 430 14.49 -23.33 13.55
C ILE A 430 13.22 -22.61 13.08
N GLY A 431 12.44 -23.25 12.24
CA GLY A 431 11.12 -22.78 11.86
C GLY A 431 10.84 -22.86 10.37
N PRO A 432 9.55 -22.89 10.00
CA PRO A 432 9.12 -23.00 8.60
C PRO A 432 9.53 -21.77 7.77
N ASP A 433 9.62 -20.60 8.39
CA ASP A 433 9.88 -19.33 7.69
C ASP A 433 11.39 -18.94 7.72
N ALA A 434 12.27 -19.85 8.23
CA ALA A 434 13.67 -19.51 8.42
C ALA A 434 14.50 -19.49 7.13
N ALA A 435 14.21 -20.40 6.19
CA ALA A 435 15.06 -20.66 5.01
C ALA A 435 14.52 -20.05 3.72
N ASP A 436 13.27 -19.57 3.71
CA ASP A 436 12.64 -18.93 2.58
C ASP A 436 12.73 -17.40 2.68
N VAL A 437 12.60 -16.73 1.54
CA VAL A 437 12.50 -15.27 1.47
C VAL A 437 11.02 -14.91 1.42
N HIS A 438 10.57 -14.19 2.43
CA HIS A 438 9.18 -13.76 2.57
C HIS A 438 9.04 -12.28 2.14
N LEU A 439 8.38 -12.06 1.01
CA LEU A 439 8.20 -10.74 0.42
C LEU A 439 6.82 -10.14 0.71
N GLY A 440 5.84 -11.00 1.03
CA GLY A 440 4.43 -10.61 1.10
C GLY A 440 3.73 -10.66 -0.26
N GLY A 441 2.43 -10.35 -0.26
CA GLY A 441 1.60 -10.30 -1.46
C GLY A 441 2.01 -9.17 -2.42
N TYR A 442 1.51 -9.24 -3.65
CA TYR A 442 1.83 -8.28 -4.70
C TYR A 442 3.33 -8.12 -4.98
N SER A 443 4.07 -9.23 -4.86
CA SER A 443 5.50 -9.32 -5.14
C SER A 443 5.80 -10.17 -6.37
N ARG A 444 6.97 -9.96 -6.96
CA ARG A 444 7.57 -10.84 -7.98
C ARG A 444 8.98 -11.20 -7.54
N ASP A 445 9.54 -12.20 -8.22
CA ASP A 445 10.92 -12.60 -7.99
C ASP A 445 11.87 -11.41 -8.26
N PRO A 446 12.55 -10.88 -7.23
CA PRO A 446 13.50 -9.79 -7.41
C PRO A 446 14.84 -10.26 -8.02
N GLY A 447 15.01 -11.58 -8.21
CA GLY A 447 16.28 -12.19 -8.63
C GLY A 447 17.37 -12.17 -7.56
N HIS A 448 17.09 -11.58 -6.39
CA HIS A 448 17.94 -11.52 -5.21
C HIS A 448 17.08 -11.46 -3.96
N GLY A 449 17.43 -12.23 -2.95
CA GLY A 449 16.77 -12.18 -1.65
C GLY A 449 17.61 -12.95 -0.61
N VAL A 450 17.53 -12.48 0.65
CA VAL A 450 18.29 -13.07 1.77
C VAL A 450 17.30 -13.62 2.79
N SER A 451 17.30 -14.92 3.00
CA SER A 451 16.53 -15.59 4.07
C SER A 451 17.11 -15.28 5.46
N VAL A 452 16.31 -15.42 6.51
CA VAL A 452 16.78 -15.27 7.89
C VAL A 452 17.95 -16.20 8.17
N LEU A 453 17.87 -17.46 7.72
CA LEU A 453 18.93 -18.45 7.87
C LEU A 453 20.24 -18.01 7.20
N ASP A 454 20.17 -17.47 6.00
CA ASP A 454 21.35 -17.02 5.26
C ASP A 454 21.93 -15.74 5.87
N GLY A 455 21.10 -14.81 6.32
CA GLY A 455 21.54 -13.62 7.06
C GLY A 455 22.28 -13.98 8.35
N ILE A 456 21.75 -14.93 9.15
CA ILE A 456 22.41 -15.42 10.36
C ILE A 456 23.75 -16.08 10.02
N ARG A 457 23.80 -16.96 9.02
CA ARG A 457 25.03 -17.61 8.56
C ARG A 457 26.10 -16.61 8.14
N ALA A 458 25.71 -15.64 7.35
CA ALA A 458 26.61 -14.57 6.89
C ALA A 458 27.16 -13.78 8.07
N ARG A 459 26.30 -13.40 9.04
CA ARG A 459 26.66 -12.56 10.16
C ARG A 459 27.58 -13.23 11.16
N VAL A 460 27.35 -14.51 11.50
CA VAL A 460 28.17 -15.22 12.47
C VAL A 460 29.47 -15.76 11.86
N GLY A 461 29.53 -15.98 10.56
CA GLY A 461 30.68 -16.53 9.86
C GLY A 461 31.04 -17.96 10.29
N PRO A 462 32.25 -18.46 9.94
CA PRO A 462 32.65 -19.86 10.20
C PRO A 462 32.95 -20.14 11.67
N GLY A 463 32.98 -19.15 12.53
CA GLY A 463 33.31 -19.30 13.95
C GLY A 463 32.19 -19.86 14.82
N VAL A 464 30.95 -19.83 14.37
CA VAL A 464 29.78 -20.31 15.09
C VAL A 464 29.04 -21.34 14.23
N GLN A 465 28.73 -22.49 14.84
CA GLN A 465 27.97 -23.53 14.15
C GLN A 465 26.50 -23.10 14.04
N VAL A 466 25.95 -23.07 12.82
CA VAL A 466 24.51 -22.81 12.58
C VAL A 466 23.82 -24.17 12.35
N LEU A 467 22.96 -24.56 13.27
CA LEU A 467 22.16 -25.76 13.21
C LEU A 467 20.77 -25.40 12.68
N TYR A 468 20.43 -25.88 11.49
CA TYR A 468 19.14 -25.60 10.88
C TYR A 468 18.18 -26.78 11.00
N SER A 469 16.90 -26.47 11.27
CA SER A 469 15.78 -27.39 11.17
C SER A 469 14.52 -26.67 10.79
N GLU A 470 13.79 -27.10 9.78
CA GLU A 470 12.47 -26.59 9.44
C GLU A 470 11.46 -26.75 10.59
N GLY A 471 11.61 -27.79 11.43
CA GLY A 471 10.76 -28.07 12.57
C GLY A 471 9.37 -28.55 12.21
N CYS A 472 8.61 -27.73 11.47
CA CYS A 472 7.31 -28.09 10.89
C CYS A 472 7.08 -27.33 9.61
N LYS A 473 6.08 -27.75 8.84
CA LYS A 473 5.52 -27.00 7.71
C LYS A 473 4.23 -26.31 8.10
N ILE A 474 3.98 -25.12 7.59
CA ILE A 474 2.69 -24.44 7.71
C ILE A 474 1.75 -24.99 6.64
N THR A 475 2.16 -24.88 5.38
CA THR A 475 1.37 -25.33 4.22
C THR A 475 2.12 -26.36 3.39
N LEU A 476 1.35 -27.08 2.57
CA LEU A 476 1.87 -27.94 1.51
C LEU A 476 1.85 -27.14 0.20
N GLY A 477 2.90 -27.22 -0.60
CA GLY A 477 3.02 -26.49 -1.86
C GLY A 477 4.25 -25.59 -1.87
N LYS A 478 4.20 -24.53 -2.66
CA LYS A 478 5.28 -23.53 -2.74
C LYS A 478 5.36 -22.74 -1.44
N GLN A 479 6.56 -22.41 -1.05
CA GLN A 479 6.87 -21.63 0.14
C GLN A 479 7.36 -20.22 -0.26
N GLY A 480 7.47 -19.33 0.73
CA GLY A 480 7.88 -17.94 0.54
C GLY A 480 6.95 -17.21 -0.42
N TRP A 481 7.43 -16.13 -1.04
CA TRP A 481 6.66 -15.27 -1.93
C TRP A 481 5.94 -16.03 -3.07
N ALA A 482 6.49 -17.15 -3.55
CA ALA A 482 5.87 -17.94 -4.61
C ALA A 482 4.57 -18.64 -4.15
N GLY A 483 4.36 -18.78 -2.86
CA GLY A 483 3.13 -19.32 -2.26
C GLY A 483 1.91 -18.43 -2.52
N TRP A 484 2.12 -17.14 -2.71
CA TRP A 484 1.03 -16.19 -3.06
C TRP A 484 0.27 -16.58 -4.34
N TYR A 485 0.94 -17.22 -5.30
CA TYR A 485 0.35 -17.67 -6.57
C TYR A 485 -0.26 -19.08 -6.51
N GLU A 486 -0.14 -19.77 -5.38
CA GLU A 486 -0.75 -21.09 -5.23
C GLU A 486 -2.27 -20.98 -5.14
N ASN A 487 -2.95 -21.76 -5.94
CA ASN A 487 -4.40 -21.91 -5.79
C ASN A 487 -4.76 -22.74 -4.56
N ALA A 488 -5.53 -23.35 -4.18
CA ALA A 488 -5.90 -24.33 -3.16
C ALA A 488 -4.82 -24.57 -2.07
N THR A 489 -4.61 -23.58 -1.20
CA THR A 489 -3.76 -23.70 -0.01
C THR A 489 -4.21 -24.88 0.90
N ARG A 490 -3.29 -25.72 1.34
CA ARG A 490 -3.55 -26.81 2.26
C ARG A 490 -2.58 -26.75 3.42
N LEU A 491 -3.09 -26.80 4.64
CA LEU A 491 -2.28 -26.92 5.83
C LEU A 491 -1.57 -28.28 5.88
N ALA A 492 -0.36 -28.30 6.44
CA ALA A 492 0.32 -29.55 6.79
C ALA A 492 -0.37 -30.19 8.01
N ASP A 493 -0.58 -31.51 7.99
CA ASP A 493 -1.16 -32.19 9.14
C ASP A 493 -0.19 -32.15 10.33
N ALA A 494 -0.62 -31.64 11.47
CA ALA A 494 0.20 -31.52 12.68
C ALA A 494 0.73 -32.87 13.19
N LYS A 495 0.01 -33.97 12.95
CA LYS A 495 0.45 -35.32 13.35
C LYS A 495 1.67 -35.79 12.56
N ASP A 496 1.75 -35.39 11.28
CA ASP A 496 2.88 -35.79 10.43
C ASP A 496 4.15 -34.99 10.76
N GLN A 497 4.04 -33.88 11.50
CA GLN A 497 5.17 -33.01 11.85
C GLN A 497 5.93 -33.44 13.12
N GLN A 498 5.43 -34.40 13.90
CA GLN A 498 6.00 -34.78 15.21
C GLN A 498 7.46 -35.23 15.15
N ALA A 499 7.86 -35.93 14.08
CA ALA A 499 9.26 -36.37 13.90
C ALA A 499 10.19 -35.17 13.65
N SER A 500 9.75 -34.20 12.82
CA SER A 500 10.50 -32.99 12.51
C SER A 500 10.62 -32.09 13.74
N ILE A 501 9.55 -31.94 14.53
CA ILE A 501 9.55 -31.18 15.79
C ILE A 501 10.56 -31.78 16.77
N ARG A 502 10.57 -33.10 16.93
CA ARG A 502 11.58 -33.77 17.81
C ARG A 502 12.99 -33.55 17.30
N ALA A 503 13.23 -33.62 15.98
CA ALA A 503 14.53 -33.36 15.40
C ALA A 503 14.98 -31.90 15.63
N ALA A 504 14.07 -30.97 15.56
CA ALA A 504 14.31 -29.55 15.87
C ALA A 504 14.68 -29.33 17.35
N ALA A 505 13.96 -29.98 18.27
CA ALA A 505 14.30 -29.95 19.71
C ALA A 505 15.71 -30.52 19.99
N GLU A 506 16.08 -31.63 19.32
CA GLU A 506 17.45 -32.20 19.44
C GLU A 506 18.52 -31.27 18.82
N ALA A 507 18.20 -30.49 17.79
CA ALA A 507 19.10 -29.48 17.26
C ALA A 507 19.26 -28.31 18.26
N ALA A 508 18.15 -27.82 18.84
CA ALA A 508 18.17 -26.78 19.87
C ALA A 508 19.05 -27.15 21.07
N LYS A 509 18.92 -28.37 21.60
CA LYS A 509 19.74 -28.85 22.75
C LYS A 509 21.25 -28.82 22.50
N LYS A 510 21.68 -28.75 21.25
CA LYS A 510 23.12 -28.69 20.87
C LYS A 510 23.61 -27.25 20.67
N ALA A 511 22.75 -26.26 20.83
CA ALA A 511 23.06 -24.85 20.62
C ALA A 511 23.09 -24.09 21.96
N ASP A 512 23.77 -22.94 21.96
CA ASP A 512 23.81 -22.04 23.10
C ASP A 512 22.52 -21.18 23.16
N VAL A 513 21.85 -21.00 21.99
CA VAL A 513 20.61 -20.24 21.82
C VAL A 513 19.81 -20.79 20.62
N ALA A 514 18.50 -20.77 20.71
CA ALA A 514 17.57 -21.10 19.63
C ALA A 514 16.88 -19.84 19.10
N LEU A 515 16.93 -19.63 17.79
CA LEU A 515 16.12 -18.65 17.05
C LEU A 515 15.02 -19.41 16.33
N LEU A 516 13.77 -19.18 16.73
CA LEU A 516 12.59 -19.68 16.05
C LEU A 516 12.05 -18.62 15.10
N VAL A 517 11.85 -19.00 13.85
CA VAL A 517 11.23 -18.14 12.82
C VAL A 517 9.90 -18.78 12.44
N VAL A 518 8.81 -18.18 12.89
CA VAL A 518 7.44 -18.72 12.79
C VAL A 518 6.45 -17.61 12.46
N GLY A 519 5.30 -17.97 11.92
CA GLY A 519 4.26 -16.99 11.60
C GLY A 519 3.31 -17.46 10.51
N GLU A 520 3.32 -16.79 9.39
CA GLU A 520 2.48 -17.05 8.22
C GLU A 520 3.31 -17.10 6.94
N THR A 521 2.70 -17.65 5.90
CA THR A 521 3.25 -17.60 4.54
C THR A 521 2.33 -16.79 3.66
N GLU A 522 2.82 -16.35 2.52
CA GLU A 522 2.05 -15.61 1.52
C GLU A 522 0.86 -16.43 0.94
N SER A 523 0.81 -17.72 1.17
CA SER A 523 -0.35 -18.55 0.81
C SER A 523 -1.46 -18.52 1.86
N THR A 524 -1.20 -18.00 3.07
CA THR A 524 -2.16 -17.91 4.18
C THR A 524 -2.53 -16.49 4.55
N ASN A 525 -1.83 -15.51 3.99
CA ASN A 525 -2.10 -14.09 4.13
C ASN A 525 -2.02 -13.43 2.75
N ARG A 526 -3.16 -13.18 2.13
CA ARG A 526 -3.25 -12.66 0.76
C ARG A 526 -4.69 -12.27 0.40
N GLU A 527 -4.86 -11.62 -0.72
CA GLU A 527 -6.19 -11.35 -1.27
C GLU A 527 -6.93 -12.66 -1.61
N ALA A 528 -8.16 -12.78 -1.12
CA ALA A 528 -9.07 -13.89 -1.43
C ALA A 528 -9.95 -13.53 -2.63
N TRP A 529 -9.48 -13.74 -3.87
CA TRP A 529 -10.21 -13.38 -5.10
C TRP A 529 -11.04 -14.51 -5.73
N ALA A 530 -10.93 -15.74 -5.24
CA ALA A 530 -11.66 -16.89 -5.77
C ALA A 530 -11.83 -17.98 -4.69
N GLU A 531 -12.81 -18.87 -4.86
CA GLU A 531 -13.05 -20.01 -3.96
C GLU A 531 -11.83 -20.91 -3.75
N ASN A 532 -10.94 -20.97 -4.71
CA ASN A 532 -9.68 -21.74 -4.63
C ASN A 532 -8.47 -20.86 -4.37
N HIS A 533 -8.65 -19.58 -4.03
CA HIS A 533 -7.58 -18.64 -3.71
C HIS A 533 -7.98 -17.80 -2.50
N LEU A 534 -7.96 -18.42 -1.32
CA LEU A 534 -8.38 -17.82 -0.06
C LEU A 534 -7.17 -17.27 0.69
N GLY A 535 -7.40 -16.26 1.55
CA GLY A 535 -6.39 -15.61 2.38
C GLY A 535 -6.94 -15.11 3.71
N ASP A 536 -8.27 -15.04 3.85
CA ASP A 536 -8.96 -14.65 5.08
C ASP A 536 -8.92 -15.80 6.09
N ARG A 537 -8.91 -15.47 7.37
CA ARG A 537 -8.75 -16.45 8.45
C ARG A 537 -9.85 -16.33 9.51
N ASP A 538 -10.26 -17.46 10.05
CA ASP A 538 -11.18 -17.58 11.18
C ASP A 538 -10.48 -17.56 12.56
N SER A 539 -9.14 -17.69 12.60
CA SER A 539 -8.29 -17.62 13.79
C SER A 539 -7.06 -16.75 13.52
N LEU A 540 -6.53 -16.13 14.56
CA LEU A 540 -5.26 -15.39 14.55
C LEU A 540 -4.14 -16.15 15.26
N ASP A 541 -4.36 -17.42 15.63
CA ASP A 541 -3.33 -18.26 16.24
C ASP A 541 -2.29 -18.72 15.20
N LEU A 542 -1.14 -19.17 15.66
CA LEU A 542 -0.15 -19.80 14.78
C LEU A 542 -0.74 -21.04 14.08
N LEU A 543 -0.58 -21.13 12.77
CA LEU A 543 -1.17 -22.18 11.95
C LEU A 543 -0.43 -23.52 12.11
N GLY A 544 -1.18 -24.62 11.95
CA GLY A 544 -0.60 -25.98 11.88
C GLY A 544 0.03 -26.43 13.18
N ALA A 545 1.28 -26.91 13.12
CA ALA A 545 2.01 -27.45 14.26
C ALA A 545 2.98 -26.45 14.93
N GLN A 546 2.90 -25.17 14.60
CA GLN A 546 3.89 -24.17 15.06
C GLN A 546 3.85 -23.97 16.58
N ASP A 547 2.68 -23.94 17.22
CA ASP A 547 2.60 -23.85 18.69
C ASP A 547 3.27 -25.05 19.37
N GLN A 548 3.09 -26.27 18.81
CA GLN A 548 3.76 -27.47 19.31
C GLN A 548 5.27 -27.40 19.11
N LEU A 549 5.73 -26.82 18.01
CA LEU A 549 7.16 -26.59 17.76
C LEU A 549 7.70 -25.61 18.81
N VAL A 550 7.08 -24.47 19.03
CA VAL A 550 7.50 -23.48 20.03
C VAL A 550 7.56 -24.12 21.42
N GLN A 551 6.50 -24.83 21.84
CA GLN A 551 6.45 -25.52 23.13
C GLN A 551 7.61 -26.52 23.28
N SER A 552 7.84 -27.34 22.26
CA SER A 552 8.92 -28.34 22.28
C SER A 552 10.32 -27.73 22.39
N ILE A 553 10.54 -26.57 21.79
CA ILE A 553 11.83 -25.87 21.90
C ILE A 553 11.97 -25.20 23.27
N VAL A 554 10.94 -24.54 23.79
CA VAL A 554 10.94 -23.93 25.13
C VAL A 554 11.20 -24.99 26.21
N GLU A 555 10.60 -26.16 26.09
CA GLU A 555 10.80 -27.31 27.01
C GLU A 555 12.25 -27.85 27.03
N THR A 556 13.06 -27.55 26.01
CA THR A 556 14.51 -27.91 26.03
C THR A 556 15.29 -27.15 27.10
N GLY A 557 14.77 -25.99 27.58
CA GLY A 557 15.44 -25.07 28.48
C GLY A 557 16.54 -24.22 27.84
N VAL A 558 16.73 -24.31 26.52
CA VAL A 558 17.67 -23.46 25.77
C VAL A 558 17.10 -22.04 25.65
N PRO A 559 17.89 -20.99 25.89
CA PRO A 559 17.43 -19.61 25.67
C PRO A 559 16.85 -19.46 24.25
N THR A 560 15.60 -19.02 24.18
CA THR A 560 14.83 -19.02 22.92
C THR A 560 14.46 -17.58 22.52
N ILE A 561 14.67 -17.27 21.25
CA ILE A 561 14.23 -16.03 20.59
C ILE A 561 13.18 -16.43 19.57
N VAL A 562 12.08 -15.70 19.49
CA VAL A 562 11.09 -15.84 18.41
C VAL A 562 11.15 -14.59 17.52
N LEU A 563 11.32 -14.81 16.22
CA LEU A 563 11.08 -13.83 15.17
C LEU A 563 9.79 -14.22 14.46
N LEU A 564 8.80 -13.36 14.52
CA LEU A 564 7.53 -13.51 13.83
C LEU A 564 7.65 -12.97 12.40
N ILE A 565 7.22 -13.76 11.42
CA ILE A 565 7.12 -13.40 10.00
C ILE A 565 5.65 -13.56 9.58
N ASN A 566 4.94 -12.50 9.35
CA ASN A 566 3.48 -12.54 9.13
C ASN A 566 2.96 -11.25 8.50
N GLY A 567 1.77 -11.30 7.91
CA GLY A 567 1.12 -10.14 7.30
C GLY A 567 -0.05 -9.57 8.12
N ARG A 568 -0.28 -10.08 9.34
CA ARG A 568 -1.34 -9.62 10.26
C ARG A 568 -0.93 -9.86 11.71
N PRO A 569 -1.49 -9.13 12.71
CA PRO A 569 -1.20 -9.41 14.11
C PRO A 569 -1.70 -10.80 14.51
N LEU A 570 -0.83 -11.58 15.15
CA LEU A 570 -1.14 -12.94 15.60
C LEU A 570 -1.40 -13.00 17.11
N SER A 571 -2.32 -13.90 17.53
CA SER A 571 -2.67 -14.13 18.94
C SER A 571 -1.67 -15.06 19.63
N VAL A 572 -0.40 -14.68 19.71
CA VAL A 572 0.73 -15.47 20.20
C VAL A 572 0.85 -15.46 21.73
N ASN A 573 -0.24 -15.82 22.44
CA ASN A 573 -0.26 -15.77 23.92
C ASN A 573 0.80 -16.63 24.57
N TYR A 574 0.99 -17.90 24.13
CA TYR A 574 1.99 -18.81 24.67
C TYR A 574 3.41 -18.28 24.47
N VAL A 575 3.72 -17.76 23.27
CA VAL A 575 5.01 -17.14 22.95
C VAL A 575 5.28 -15.96 23.89
N LYS A 576 4.32 -15.05 24.07
CA LYS A 576 4.47 -13.90 24.99
C LYS A 576 4.75 -14.34 26.43
N GLU A 577 4.10 -15.39 26.91
CA GLU A 577 4.24 -15.85 28.28
C GLU A 577 5.58 -16.54 28.53
N HIS A 578 6.02 -17.41 27.61
CA HIS A 578 7.12 -18.37 27.86
C HIS A 578 8.43 -18.04 27.14
N VAL A 579 8.41 -17.21 26.10
CA VAL A 579 9.63 -16.88 25.34
C VAL A 579 10.25 -15.57 25.87
N PRO A 580 11.55 -15.56 26.22
CA PRO A 580 12.18 -14.39 26.80
C PRO A 580 12.46 -13.23 25.82
N ALA A 581 12.59 -13.51 24.50
CA ALA A 581 12.82 -12.48 23.50
C ALA A 581 11.95 -12.69 22.27
N ILE A 582 11.24 -11.63 21.83
CA ILE A 582 10.29 -11.70 20.72
C ILE A 582 10.53 -10.48 19.83
N LEU A 583 10.70 -10.73 18.54
CA LEU A 583 10.76 -9.73 17.47
C LEU A 583 9.58 -9.94 16.53
N GLU A 584 9.01 -8.83 16.07
CA GLU A 584 8.04 -8.79 14.97
C GLU A 584 8.74 -8.24 13.73
N GLY A 585 8.77 -9.02 12.66
CA GLY A 585 9.43 -8.66 11.40
C GLY A 585 8.44 -8.45 10.24
N TRP A 586 7.15 -8.77 10.40
CA TRP A 586 6.21 -8.75 9.29
C TRP A 586 6.78 -9.46 8.05
N TYR A 587 6.53 -8.93 6.84
CA TYR A 587 7.22 -9.34 5.61
C TYR A 587 8.31 -8.32 5.27
N LEU A 588 9.54 -8.68 5.59
CA LEU A 588 10.74 -7.82 5.60
C LEU A 588 11.28 -7.44 4.20
N GLY A 589 10.70 -7.96 3.11
CA GLY A 589 11.23 -7.75 1.76
C GLY A 589 12.52 -8.52 1.47
N GLN A 590 13.17 -8.18 0.36
CA GLN A 590 14.29 -8.99 -0.19
C GLN A 590 15.55 -8.99 0.68
N GLU A 591 15.80 -7.98 1.51
CA GLU A 591 16.97 -7.88 2.40
C GLU A 591 16.67 -8.27 3.84
N GLY A 592 15.49 -8.85 4.10
CA GLY A 592 14.97 -9.13 5.43
C GLY A 592 15.88 -9.99 6.29
N GLY A 593 16.54 -11.01 5.72
CA GLY A 593 17.48 -11.85 6.46
C GLY A 593 18.73 -11.10 6.93
N THR A 594 19.25 -10.18 6.14
CA THR A 594 20.37 -9.30 6.52
C THR A 594 19.96 -8.41 7.68
N ALA A 595 18.82 -7.74 7.58
CA ALA A 595 18.28 -6.84 8.60
C ALA A 595 18.03 -7.60 9.92
N ALA A 596 17.33 -8.73 9.88
CA ALA A 596 17.05 -9.55 11.06
C ALA A 596 18.35 -9.98 11.77
N ALA A 597 19.36 -10.43 11.02
CA ALA A 597 20.65 -10.81 11.61
C ALA A 597 21.34 -9.61 12.28
N ARG A 598 21.36 -8.44 11.64
CA ARG A 598 21.99 -7.23 12.20
C ARG A 598 21.28 -6.75 13.47
N VAL A 599 19.96 -6.82 13.52
CA VAL A 599 19.19 -6.51 14.73
C VAL A 599 19.48 -7.53 15.83
N ILE A 600 19.40 -8.85 15.56
CA ILE A 600 19.62 -9.92 16.54
C ILE A 600 21.01 -9.83 17.17
N PHE A 601 22.04 -9.45 16.41
CA PHE A 601 23.42 -9.32 16.90
C PHE A 601 23.78 -7.91 17.34
N GLY A 602 22.84 -6.96 17.32
CA GLY A 602 23.00 -5.61 17.86
C GLY A 602 23.88 -4.69 17.03
N ASP A 603 24.07 -4.97 15.76
CA ASP A 603 24.65 -4.04 14.79
C ASP A 603 23.69 -2.86 14.56
N ILE A 604 22.40 -3.15 14.65
CA ILE A 604 21.29 -2.17 14.61
C ILE A 604 20.49 -2.31 15.91
N ASN A 605 20.09 -1.19 16.48
CA ASN A 605 19.17 -1.14 17.60
C ASN A 605 17.73 -1.04 17.09
N PRO A 606 16.82 -1.99 17.39
CA PRO A 606 15.45 -1.94 16.91
C PRO A 606 14.73 -0.68 17.39
N GLY A 607 14.05 -0.01 16.48
CA GLY A 607 13.31 1.23 16.74
C GLY A 607 11.87 1.19 16.17
N GLY A 608 11.45 0.07 15.62
CA GLY A 608 10.11 -0.12 15.06
C GLY A 608 9.02 -0.04 16.13
N LYS A 609 7.82 0.39 15.74
CA LYS A 609 6.62 0.48 16.61
C LYS A 609 5.43 -0.14 15.88
N LEU A 610 4.59 -0.86 16.61
CA LEU A 610 3.43 -1.56 16.02
C LEU A 610 2.43 -0.57 15.39
N PRO A 611 2.06 -0.72 14.13
CA PRO A 611 1.04 0.11 13.46
C PRO A 611 -0.38 -0.44 13.65
N ILE A 612 -0.51 -1.56 14.35
CA ILE A 612 -1.75 -2.27 14.58
C ILE A 612 -1.73 -2.99 15.94
N THR A 613 -2.86 -3.01 16.60
CA THR A 613 -3.07 -3.70 17.88
C THR A 613 -3.02 -5.22 17.71
N PHE A 614 -2.32 -5.93 18.60
CA PHE A 614 -2.31 -7.39 18.65
C PHE A 614 -3.40 -7.89 19.59
N PRO A 615 -4.47 -8.51 19.11
CA PRO A 615 -5.51 -9.08 19.96
C PRO A 615 -5.04 -10.39 20.61
N ARG A 616 -5.60 -10.73 21.77
CA ARG A 616 -5.37 -12.01 22.42
C ARG A 616 -6.16 -13.15 21.79
N SER A 617 -7.21 -12.82 21.05
CA SER A 617 -8.12 -13.79 20.46
C SER A 617 -9.03 -13.07 19.46
N VAL A 618 -9.47 -13.79 18.43
CA VAL A 618 -10.52 -13.31 17.51
C VAL A 618 -11.81 -12.88 18.23
N GLY A 619 -12.07 -13.39 19.44
CA GLY A 619 -13.21 -12.98 20.27
C GLY A 619 -13.14 -11.52 20.75
N GLN A 620 -11.99 -10.86 20.70
CA GLN A 620 -11.85 -9.44 21.01
C GLN A 620 -12.21 -8.52 19.84
N LEU A 621 -12.24 -9.04 18.62
CA LEU A 621 -12.45 -8.24 17.42
C LEU A 621 -13.87 -7.61 17.37
N PRO A 622 -13.98 -6.38 16.87
CA PRO A 622 -12.88 -5.51 16.43
C PRO A 622 -12.09 -4.94 17.62
N ASP A 623 -10.76 -5.02 17.57
CA ASP A 623 -9.86 -4.55 18.61
C ASP A 623 -8.83 -3.56 18.05
N TYR A 624 -9.03 -2.28 18.34
CA TYR A 624 -8.14 -1.18 17.96
C TYR A 624 -8.04 -0.14 19.09
N TYR A 625 -6.92 0.57 19.18
CA TYR A 625 -6.60 1.44 20.30
C TYR A 625 -7.58 2.62 20.48
N ASN A 626 -8.11 3.17 19.37
CA ASN A 626 -8.99 4.34 19.34
C ASN A 626 -10.48 4.00 19.45
N HIS A 627 -10.78 2.98 20.25
CA HIS A 627 -12.17 2.54 20.50
C HIS A 627 -12.99 3.56 21.29
N LYS A 628 -14.32 3.40 21.28
CA LYS A 628 -15.22 4.24 22.11
C LYS A 628 -15.13 3.86 23.60
N PRO A 629 -15.39 4.81 24.54
CA PRO A 629 -15.31 4.56 25.99
C PRO A 629 -16.23 3.46 26.49
N SER A 630 -17.37 3.23 25.83
CA SER A 630 -18.32 2.18 26.19
C SER A 630 -17.78 0.75 26.07
N ARG A 631 -16.71 0.55 25.27
CA ARG A 631 -15.95 -0.70 25.22
C ARG A 631 -14.97 -0.79 26.40
N ASN A 632 -15.50 -1.01 27.60
CA ASN A 632 -14.75 -0.86 28.84
C ASN A 632 -14.80 -2.11 29.75
N ARG A 633 -15.17 -3.29 29.23
CA ARG A 633 -15.30 -4.51 30.03
C ARG A 633 -14.46 -5.64 29.50
N SER A 634 -13.93 -6.45 30.40
CA SER A 634 -13.26 -7.71 30.06
C SER A 634 -14.28 -8.77 29.70
N TYR A 635 -13.85 -9.77 28.94
CA TYR A 635 -14.56 -11.03 28.77
C TYR A 635 -14.39 -11.91 30.04
N ILE A 636 -15.18 -12.97 30.17
CA ILE A 636 -15.15 -13.84 31.36
C ILE A 636 -13.74 -14.43 31.59
N PHE A 637 -13.04 -14.84 30.54
CA PHE A 637 -11.76 -15.57 30.64
C PHE A 637 -10.58 -14.81 30.00
N ILE A 638 -10.81 -13.68 29.35
CA ILE A 638 -9.79 -12.91 28.64
C ILE A 638 -9.84 -11.48 29.13
N PRO A 639 -8.69 -10.88 29.54
CA PRO A 639 -8.63 -9.48 29.90
C PRO A 639 -8.96 -8.58 28.70
N ARG A 640 -9.42 -7.37 28.97
CA ARG A 640 -9.72 -6.37 27.95
C ARG A 640 -8.49 -5.94 27.17
N ASP A 641 -7.35 -5.84 27.86
CA ASP A 641 -6.13 -5.27 27.28
C ASP A 641 -5.59 -6.17 26.18
N PRO A 642 -5.11 -5.59 25.08
CA PRO A 642 -4.58 -6.35 23.96
C PRO A 642 -3.32 -7.15 24.34
N LEU A 643 -2.87 -8.03 23.48
CA LEU A 643 -1.60 -8.73 23.66
C LEU A 643 -0.44 -7.73 23.57
N PHE A 644 -0.41 -6.90 22.51
CA PHE A 644 0.49 -5.75 22.39
C PHE A 644 -0.30 -4.55 21.86
N ALA A 645 -0.03 -3.38 22.43
CA ALA A 645 -0.78 -2.17 22.11
C ALA A 645 -0.27 -1.50 20.83
N PHE A 646 -1.11 -0.75 20.16
CA PHE A 646 -0.73 0.14 19.06
C PHE A 646 0.39 1.11 19.50
N GLY A 647 1.36 1.31 18.64
CA GLY A 647 2.53 2.15 18.90
C GLY A 647 3.61 1.53 19.76
N TYR A 648 3.40 0.30 20.27
CA TYR A 648 4.36 -0.38 21.16
C TYR A 648 5.57 -0.89 20.40
N GLY A 649 6.75 -0.78 21.04
CA GLY A 649 8.03 -1.34 20.59
C GLY A 649 9.13 -0.94 21.58
N LEU A 650 9.97 -1.91 21.94
CA LEU A 650 11.14 -1.75 22.82
C LEU A 650 12.39 -1.40 22.02
N SER A 651 13.45 -1.06 22.74
CA SER A 651 14.79 -0.79 22.20
C SER A 651 15.86 -1.50 23.05
N TYR A 652 17.06 -1.67 22.52
CA TYR A 652 18.23 -2.10 23.31
C TYR A 652 18.80 -0.99 24.21
N THR A 653 18.29 0.23 24.06
CA THR A 653 18.58 1.37 24.95
C THR A 653 17.31 1.78 25.70
N THR A 654 17.41 2.79 26.54
CA THR A 654 16.26 3.33 27.30
C THR A 654 16.07 4.80 27.01
N PHE A 655 14.81 5.21 26.92
CA PHE A 655 14.44 6.62 26.71
C PHE A 655 13.55 7.11 27.84
N THR A 656 13.69 8.38 28.19
CA THR A 656 12.74 9.10 29.08
C THR A 656 12.08 10.20 28.29
N LEU A 657 10.75 10.31 28.46
CA LEU A 657 9.94 11.42 27.96
C LEU A 657 9.51 12.26 29.18
N GLU A 658 9.87 13.54 29.19
CA GLU A 658 9.64 14.42 30.33
C GLU A 658 9.19 15.81 29.87
N ASN A 659 8.72 16.62 30.85
CA ASN A 659 8.40 18.03 30.65
C ASN A 659 7.39 18.27 29.53
N LEU A 660 6.26 17.50 29.49
CA LEU A 660 5.16 17.77 28.58
C LEU A 660 4.61 19.19 28.78
N ARG A 661 4.59 19.99 27.75
CA ARG A 661 4.11 21.38 27.75
C ARG A 661 3.07 21.56 26.63
N VAL A 662 2.00 22.30 26.96
CA VAL A 662 0.96 22.72 25.98
C VAL A 662 0.86 24.24 26.08
N GLU A 663 1.11 24.95 25.00
CA GLU A 663 1.19 26.41 24.99
C GLU A 663 0.46 26.99 23.77
N PRO A 664 -0.52 27.89 23.99
CA PRO A 664 -1.12 28.24 25.29
C PRO A 664 -2.04 27.13 25.81
N LEU A 665 -2.29 27.10 27.12
CA LEU A 665 -3.22 26.12 27.75
C LEU A 665 -4.71 26.42 27.45
N THR A 666 -5.01 27.60 26.93
CA THR A 666 -6.36 27.99 26.53
C THR A 666 -6.34 28.63 25.15
N ILE A 667 -7.16 28.09 24.25
CA ILE A 667 -7.30 28.59 22.86
C ILE A 667 -8.78 28.79 22.52
N PRO A 668 -9.11 29.70 21.59
CA PRO A 668 -10.45 29.74 20.99
C PRO A 668 -10.65 28.56 20.02
N THR A 669 -11.88 28.29 19.61
CA THR A 669 -12.22 27.20 18.67
C THR A 669 -11.50 27.26 17.32
N GLY A 670 -10.99 28.42 16.91
CA GLY A 670 -10.14 28.57 15.72
C GLY A 670 -8.63 28.71 16.03
N GLY A 671 -8.23 28.52 17.30
CA GLY A 671 -6.86 28.67 17.74
C GLY A 671 -5.99 27.43 17.54
N GLN A 672 -4.71 27.59 17.84
CA GLN A 672 -3.70 26.53 17.76
C GLN A 672 -2.94 26.45 19.09
N ALA A 673 -2.45 25.26 19.42
CA ALA A 673 -1.59 25.03 20.58
C ALA A 673 -0.33 24.27 20.18
N LYS A 674 0.81 24.69 20.68
CA LYS A 674 2.08 23.98 20.56
C LYS A 674 2.19 22.96 21.68
N VAL A 675 2.45 21.71 21.33
CA VAL A 675 2.73 20.62 22.28
C VAL A 675 4.20 20.27 22.16
N SER A 676 4.94 20.25 23.28
CA SER A 676 6.34 19.87 23.28
C SER A 676 6.67 18.94 24.42
N ILE A 677 7.61 18.02 24.16
CA ILE A 677 8.11 17.04 25.11
C ILE A 677 9.61 16.87 24.94
N ASP A 678 10.31 16.71 26.04
CA ASP A 678 11.73 16.41 26.02
C ASP A 678 11.96 14.92 26.00
N VAL A 679 12.79 14.45 25.07
CA VAL A 679 13.19 13.05 24.90
C VAL A 679 14.66 12.92 25.17
N THR A 680 15.06 12.02 26.07
CA THR A 680 16.45 11.76 26.42
C THR A 680 16.76 10.28 26.28
N ASN A 681 17.84 9.93 25.58
CA ASN A 681 18.40 8.60 25.63
C ASN A 681 19.17 8.41 26.91
N THR A 682 18.65 7.59 27.82
CA THR A 682 19.22 7.35 29.16
C THR A 682 20.05 6.07 29.23
N GLY A 683 20.13 5.31 28.15
CA GLY A 683 20.91 4.08 28.08
C GLY A 683 22.30 4.25 27.47
N GLU A 684 22.94 3.15 27.12
CA GLU A 684 24.34 3.09 26.69
C GLU A 684 24.52 2.94 25.16
N ARG A 685 23.44 2.81 24.41
CA ARG A 685 23.46 2.65 22.96
C ARG A 685 22.71 3.79 22.26
N GLU A 686 23.15 4.18 21.10
CA GLU A 686 22.34 5.04 20.23
C GLU A 686 21.09 4.29 19.74
N GLY A 687 20.03 5.01 19.44
CA GLY A 687 18.78 4.40 18.97
C GLY A 687 17.70 5.41 18.69
N ASP A 688 16.61 4.90 18.18
CA ASP A 688 15.44 5.67 17.79
C ASP A 688 14.30 5.53 18.80
N GLU A 689 13.59 6.63 19.02
CA GLU A 689 12.32 6.65 19.73
C GLU A 689 11.29 7.41 18.90
N VAL A 690 10.01 7.06 19.10
CA VAL A 690 8.87 7.70 18.40
C VAL A 690 7.90 8.26 19.45
N PRO A 691 8.06 9.51 19.90
CA PRO A 691 7.01 10.19 20.66
C PRO A 691 5.74 10.34 19.83
N GLN A 692 4.62 9.91 20.43
CA GLN A 692 3.29 9.83 19.81
C GLN A 692 2.34 10.76 20.54
N LEU A 693 1.73 11.70 19.81
CA LEU A 693 0.75 12.67 20.34
C LEU A 693 -0.66 12.15 20.14
N TYR A 694 -1.39 12.01 21.21
CA TYR A 694 -2.81 11.64 21.23
C TYR A 694 -3.68 12.74 21.82
N VAL A 695 -4.94 12.79 21.39
CA VAL A 695 -5.94 13.73 21.88
C VAL A 695 -7.23 13.01 22.24
N HIS A 696 -7.86 13.40 23.36
CA HIS A 696 -9.20 13.00 23.76
C HIS A 696 -10.01 14.21 24.19
N GLN A 697 -11.17 14.44 23.58
CA GLN A 697 -12.14 15.44 24.05
C GLN A 697 -13.00 14.85 25.14
N ARG A 698 -12.95 15.40 26.37
CA ARG A 698 -13.63 14.83 27.54
C ARG A 698 -15.15 14.84 27.42
N VAL A 699 -15.69 15.91 26.86
CA VAL A 699 -17.13 16.10 26.67
C VAL A 699 -17.39 16.69 25.30
N SER A 700 -18.26 16.07 24.52
CA SER A 700 -18.63 16.53 23.19
C SER A 700 -20.08 16.12 22.87
N SER A 701 -20.66 16.68 21.79
CA SER A 701 -22.02 16.35 21.32
C SER A 701 -22.17 14.87 20.89
N VAL A 702 -21.06 14.20 20.56
CA VAL A 702 -21.01 12.80 20.14
C VAL A 702 -19.92 12.04 20.87
N THR A 703 -20.09 10.73 21.10
CA THR A 703 -19.08 9.91 21.78
C THR A 703 -17.77 9.91 21.01
N ARG A 704 -16.67 10.30 21.68
CA ARG A 704 -15.32 10.36 21.10
C ARG A 704 -14.50 9.11 21.43
N PRO A 705 -13.51 8.74 20.59
CA PRO A 705 -12.50 7.73 20.95
C PRO A 705 -11.79 8.07 22.26
N VAL A 706 -11.37 7.05 22.99
CA VAL A 706 -10.56 7.21 24.22
C VAL A 706 -9.20 7.88 23.93
N LEU A 707 -8.66 7.66 22.75
CA LEU A 707 -7.42 8.24 22.22
C LEU A 707 -7.58 8.43 20.72
N ALA A 708 -6.98 9.47 20.15
CA ALA A 708 -6.84 9.66 18.71
C ALA A 708 -5.44 10.20 18.41
N LEU A 709 -4.64 9.49 17.64
CA LEU A 709 -3.30 9.95 17.20
C LEU A 709 -3.44 11.22 16.37
N LYS A 710 -2.62 12.23 16.68
CA LYS A 710 -2.59 13.55 16.03
C LYS A 710 -1.18 14.03 15.69
N GLY A 711 -0.17 13.25 16.02
CA GLY A 711 1.20 13.55 15.69
C GLY A 711 2.15 12.44 16.14
N PHE A 712 3.25 12.31 15.43
CA PHE A 712 4.38 11.48 15.80
C PHE A 712 5.65 12.02 15.14
N GLN A 713 6.78 11.68 15.72
CA GLN A 713 8.08 12.01 15.14
C GLN A 713 9.12 10.99 15.55
N ARG A 714 9.79 10.36 14.58
CA ARG A 714 10.95 9.50 14.85
C ARG A 714 12.17 10.38 15.14
N VAL A 715 12.90 10.11 16.23
CA VAL A 715 14.10 10.83 16.61
C VAL A 715 15.23 9.85 16.95
N HIS A 716 16.41 10.08 16.36
CA HIS A 716 17.62 9.32 16.65
C HIS A 716 18.45 10.04 17.71
N LEU A 717 18.84 9.34 18.78
CA LEU A 717 19.58 9.93 19.90
C LEU A 717 20.76 9.05 20.31
N ARG A 718 21.91 9.67 20.50
CA ARG A 718 23.09 9.06 21.12
C ARG A 718 22.93 8.91 22.65
N PRO A 719 23.71 8.05 23.31
CA PRO A 719 23.71 7.96 24.77
C PRO A 719 23.87 9.33 25.45
N GLY A 720 22.94 9.65 26.36
CA GLY A 720 22.89 10.93 27.06
C GLY A 720 22.41 12.13 26.26
N GLU A 721 22.12 11.95 24.98
CA GLU A 721 21.58 13.01 24.10
C GLU A 721 20.11 13.29 24.43
N LYS A 722 19.75 14.58 24.38
CA LYS A 722 18.41 15.08 24.64
C LYS A 722 17.95 15.96 23.48
N THR A 723 16.70 15.79 23.08
CA THR A 723 16.02 16.68 22.13
C THR A 723 14.64 17.06 22.62
N THR A 724 14.07 18.14 22.07
CA THR A 724 12.69 18.52 22.33
C THR A 724 11.88 18.29 21.05
N VAL A 725 10.94 17.36 21.11
CA VAL A 725 9.97 17.12 20.04
C VAL A 725 8.80 18.09 20.20
N THR A 726 8.33 18.63 19.06
CA THR A 726 7.27 19.63 19.05
C THR A 726 6.22 19.29 18.02
N PHE A 727 4.96 19.33 18.43
CA PHE A 727 3.78 19.18 17.58
C PHE A 727 2.94 20.46 17.59
N LEU A 728 2.20 20.69 16.52
CA LEU A 728 1.25 21.78 16.43
C LEU A 728 -0.17 21.19 16.33
N LEU A 729 -0.98 21.41 17.38
CA LEU A 729 -2.41 21.09 17.33
C LEU A 729 -3.16 22.24 16.67
N THR A 730 -3.82 21.94 15.57
CA THR A 730 -4.62 22.87 14.77
C THR A 730 -6.12 22.63 14.97
N PRO A 731 -7.00 23.53 14.51
CA PRO A 731 -8.43 23.26 14.52
C PRO A 731 -8.82 21.99 13.76
N ALA A 732 -8.06 21.62 12.72
CA ALA A 732 -8.30 20.38 11.98
C ALA A 732 -8.11 19.13 12.86
N ASP A 733 -7.11 19.13 13.75
CA ASP A 733 -6.80 18.03 14.65
C ASP A 733 -7.83 17.88 15.79
N LEU A 734 -8.46 18.99 16.18
CA LEU A 734 -9.46 19.07 17.25
C LEU A 734 -10.92 18.96 16.72
N SER A 735 -11.10 18.97 15.39
CA SER A 735 -12.43 18.95 14.80
C SER A 735 -13.07 17.56 14.86
N ILE A 736 -14.41 17.59 14.95
CA ILE A 736 -15.27 16.41 14.92
C ILE A 736 -16.42 16.66 13.93
N TYR A 737 -17.13 15.60 13.55
CA TYR A 737 -18.47 15.72 12.97
C TYR A 737 -19.49 15.63 14.10
N ASP A 738 -20.22 16.73 14.34
CA ASP A 738 -21.24 16.83 15.40
C ASP A 738 -22.49 15.98 15.11
N ASP A 739 -23.51 16.10 15.94
CA ASP A 739 -24.79 15.38 15.77
C ASP A 739 -25.57 15.80 14.51
N LEU A 740 -25.24 16.96 13.93
CA LEU A 740 -25.79 17.45 12.66
C LEU A 740 -24.89 17.18 11.45
N MET A 741 -23.82 16.39 11.61
CA MET A 741 -22.83 16.09 10.58
C MET A 741 -22.08 17.33 10.05
N GLN A 742 -21.92 18.35 10.90
CA GLN A 742 -21.08 19.52 10.60
C GLN A 742 -19.69 19.30 11.18
N ARG A 743 -18.64 19.65 10.44
CA ARG A 743 -17.26 19.59 10.94
C ARG A 743 -16.99 20.84 11.78
N VAL A 744 -16.84 20.65 13.09
CA VAL A 744 -16.72 21.72 14.08
C VAL A 744 -15.62 21.44 15.09
N VAL A 745 -15.12 22.50 15.73
CA VAL A 745 -14.33 22.40 16.97
C VAL A 745 -15.23 22.85 18.10
N GLU A 746 -15.57 21.96 19.00
CA GLU A 746 -16.43 22.28 20.15
C GLU A 746 -15.60 22.82 21.32
N PRO A 747 -16.13 23.81 22.07
CA PRO A 747 -15.54 24.25 23.32
C PRO A 747 -15.53 23.12 24.35
N GLY A 748 -14.50 23.06 25.18
CA GLY A 748 -14.37 22.03 26.22
C GLY A 748 -12.93 21.73 26.60
N ALA A 749 -12.76 20.80 27.50
CA ALA A 749 -11.46 20.31 27.93
C ALA A 749 -11.02 19.14 27.05
N PHE A 750 -9.79 19.20 26.62
CA PHE A 750 -9.11 18.14 25.86
C PHE A 750 -7.94 17.59 26.68
N ASP A 751 -7.84 16.28 26.79
CA ASP A 751 -6.63 15.60 27.23
C ASP A 751 -5.67 15.54 26.03
N VAL A 752 -4.51 16.17 26.18
CA VAL A 752 -3.39 16.13 25.26
C VAL A 752 -2.35 15.22 25.86
N MET A 753 -2.12 14.08 25.22
CA MET A 753 -1.29 13.00 25.75
C MET A 753 -0.10 12.75 24.84
N VAL A 754 1.08 12.58 25.42
CA VAL A 754 2.29 12.19 24.66
C VAL A 754 2.94 10.99 25.33
N GLY A 755 3.33 10.01 24.54
CA GLY A 755 3.96 8.81 25.04
C GLY A 755 4.69 8.00 23.96
N THR A 756 5.12 6.80 24.35
CA THR A 756 5.83 5.86 23.47
C THR A 756 4.90 4.79 22.85
N SER A 757 3.64 4.78 23.28
CA SER A 757 2.58 3.92 22.73
C SER A 757 1.21 4.40 23.20
N SER A 758 0.14 3.87 22.66
CA SER A 758 -1.25 4.13 23.11
C SER A 758 -1.51 3.69 24.56
N ALA A 759 -0.69 2.79 25.10
CA ALA A 759 -0.80 2.28 26.47
C ALA A 759 0.14 2.99 27.49
N SER A 760 1.05 3.84 27.02
CA SER A 760 2.06 4.50 27.87
C SER A 760 2.18 5.97 27.49
N THR A 761 1.36 6.81 28.14
CA THR A 761 1.29 8.26 27.89
C THR A 761 1.33 9.07 29.17
N GLN A 762 1.79 10.30 29.09
CA GLN A 762 1.58 11.35 30.07
C GLN A 762 0.62 12.40 29.49
N ALA A 763 -0.17 13.07 30.33
CA ALA A 763 -1.25 13.94 29.88
C ALA A 763 -1.13 15.37 30.43
N ALA A 764 -1.57 16.33 29.62
CA ALA A 764 -1.84 17.72 30.01
C ALA A 764 -3.24 18.12 29.50
N THR A 765 -3.84 19.14 30.10
CA THR A 765 -5.18 19.61 29.68
C THR A 765 -5.05 20.87 28.84
N LEU A 766 -5.69 20.86 27.65
CA LEU A 766 -5.92 22.03 26.81
C LEU A 766 -7.39 22.46 26.94
N GLN A 767 -7.63 23.72 27.24
CA GLN A 767 -8.98 24.28 27.29
C GLN A 767 -9.30 24.99 25.97
N VAL A 768 -10.32 24.55 25.27
CA VAL A 768 -10.89 25.26 24.12
C VAL A 768 -12.09 26.07 24.59
N VAL A 769 -12.13 27.35 24.25
CA VAL A 769 -13.21 28.28 24.60
C VAL A 769 -13.94 28.77 23.35
N SER A 770 -15.20 29.16 23.52
CA SER A 770 -15.92 29.85 22.43
C SER A 770 -15.18 31.12 22.03
N LYS A 771 -15.28 31.53 20.76
CA LYS A 771 -14.73 32.82 20.29
C LYS A 771 -15.41 33.98 21.00
#